data_e46dcfcd2ad4707120d9405fd8c6e7b1
#
_entry.id   e46dcfcd2ad4707120d9405fd8c6e7b1
#
_cell.length_a   1.000
_cell.length_b   1.000
_cell.length_c   1.000
_cell.angle_alpha   90.00
_cell.angle_beta   90.00
_cell.angle_gamma   90.00
#
_symmetry.space_group_name_H-M   'P 1'
#
loop_
_entity.id
_entity.type
_entity.pdbx_description
1 polymer ?
#
loop_
_entity_poly.entity_id
_entity_poly.type
_entity_poly.pdbx_seq_one_letter_code
_entity_poly.pdbx_strand_id
1 'polypeptide(L)'
;MCYYIRMQDIYSTFEFFKIQESIKEYAKTELGKEKIDSLKMFSSFNEVKSSLLDLDEMMAIITRFGPMPIATSANAIYLIDLAKKTALLTPRDLNLIADDVLTSQAIVKYFNKVDVSYNRIKSKIETFNDLSSLEKEIHRVITNSLTVSDKASIELKEIRDKIRRLESSLQQKVASLAFTYSKYLNDDNATIRDGHFVLPVKTVDKSKVLGIVYDVSDSGATTFIEPMEIVQINNQLTSLKVEENEEVRKILKALTALVLLQEKEVLHNNAVIAELDFLVAKSLYANELSAVVATPKDNQYIDLIEARHPLIDQKKVVPNSYHLDNEKRIVIISGPNAGGKTVSLKTVGLIVLMNQCGLAVPSQKAELGYFKNIYIDIGDNQSLSDNLSTFSAHMNQIGEITQKIGGKDLVLIDELGTGTDPREGEALALAIVKYLENKNCLAMISSHFPALKEYAFLSEHIENSSMVFDEEKLLPTYRFRQGVPGMSYALDVANRYGICEEIVKNAKDFLNSTEKNESSELISILQKKLDEANKLERELSKKEKEIAEKEIKIEKDQQAIKEKREKLLEDVNEEKQRIIDEAREEIEDIIGSIKGEDVSLKDVSQARNRINELEEKVDLANYDEEIYIGDYVSIPSLDMSGRVIDISGSKARIIDDSGLTFNTEKSKLHKIDAPKKRTVKHSTNEIDLSLGLNVGLELNLIGMRVEEAQNALIKYIDSCRLKRFKQVRIIHGFGSGALRKMTRAYLDTQKDLTYRAGDGSEGGGGATVVIFK
;
A
#
# COMPACT_ATOMS: atom_id res chain seq x y z
N MET A 1 -15.01 -21.47 -28.19
CA MET A 1 -14.03 -20.82 -29.08
C MET A 1 -14.20 -19.29 -29.13
N CYS A 2 -15.41 -18.72 -29.29
CA CYS A 2 -15.62 -17.24 -29.31
C CYS A 2 -15.28 -16.49 -28.01
N TYR A 3 -15.40 -17.14 -26.84
CA TYR A 3 -15.11 -16.52 -25.54
C TYR A 3 -13.60 -16.27 -25.32
N TYR A 4 -12.75 -17.13 -25.86
CA TYR A 4 -11.28 -17.02 -25.71
C TYR A 4 -10.68 -15.91 -26.56
N ILE A 5 -11.21 -15.69 -27.78
CA ILE A 5 -10.71 -14.67 -28.71
C ILE A 5 -11.05 -13.24 -28.20
N ARG A 6 -12.21 -13.07 -27.56
CA ARG A 6 -12.65 -11.76 -27.01
C ARG A 6 -11.92 -11.32 -25.74
N MET A 7 -11.59 -12.26 -24.86
CA MET A 7 -10.78 -11.91 -23.68
C MET A 7 -9.36 -11.50 -24.06
N GLN A 8 -8.79 -12.07 -25.13
CA GLN A 8 -7.50 -11.63 -25.66
C GLN A 8 -7.54 -10.20 -26.17
N ASP A 9 -8.66 -9.76 -26.75
CA ASP A 9 -8.81 -8.42 -27.29
C ASP A 9 -8.75 -7.33 -26.20
N ILE A 10 -9.43 -7.56 -25.05
CA ILE A 10 -9.39 -6.64 -23.90
C ILE A 10 -7.98 -6.50 -23.33
N TYR A 11 -7.28 -7.61 -23.14
CA TYR A 11 -5.92 -7.61 -22.58
C TYR A 11 -4.93 -6.93 -23.52
N SER A 12 -5.07 -7.13 -24.83
CA SER A 12 -4.22 -6.49 -25.83
C SER A 12 -4.51 -5.00 -25.95
N THR A 13 -5.78 -4.58 -25.98
CA THR A 13 -6.17 -3.16 -26.11
C THR A 13 -5.72 -2.32 -24.92
N PHE A 14 -5.78 -2.88 -23.70
CA PHE A 14 -5.28 -2.23 -22.51
C PHE A 14 -3.78 -2.47 -22.24
N GLU A 15 -3.10 -3.20 -23.12
CA GLU A 15 -1.67 -3.55 -22.96
C GLU A 15 -1.37 -4.24 -21.60
N PHE A 16 -2.31 -5.05 -21.11
CA PHE A 16 -2.22 -5.68 -19.79
C PHE A 16 -1.00 -6.58 -19.63
N PHE A 17 -0.48 -7.13 -20.74
CA PHE A 17 0.76 -7.90 -20.76
C PHE A 17 1.97 -7.11 -20.19
N LYS A 18 2.01 -5.78 -20.35
CA LYS A 18 3.06 -4.94 -19.76
C LYS A 18 3.00 -4.93 -18.23
N ILE A 19 1.78 -4.97 -17.68
CA ILE A 19 1.57 -5.10 -16.23
C ILE A 19 2.04 -6.47 -15.74
N GLN A 20 1.71 -7.54 -16.49
CA GLN A 20 2.18 -8.88 -16.16
C GLN A 20 3.71 -8.97 -16.20
N GLU A 21 4.36 -8.39 -17.21
CA GLU A 21 5.82 -8.33 -17.30
C GLU A 21 6.43 -7.58 -16.11
N SER A 22 5.88 -6.41 -15.75
CA SER A 22 6.36 -5.65 -14.58
C SER A 22 6.20 -6.43 -13.27
N ILE A 23 5.09 -7.15 -13.08
CA ILE A 23 4.89 -7.99 -11.88
C ILE A 23 5.90 -9.15 -11.87
N LYS A 24 6.23 -9.74 -13.04
CA LYS A 24 7.19 -10.85 -13.16
C LYS A 24 8.60 -10.49 -12.70
N GLU A 25 9.00 -9.24 -12.81
CA GLU A 25 10.32 -8.78 -12.35
C GLU A 25 10.50 -8.99 -10.83
N TYR A 26 9.39 -9.02 -10.08
CA TYR A 26 9.37 -9.26 -8.64
C TYR A 26 9.24 -10.74 -8.26
N ALA A 27 8.78 -11.60 -9.16
CA ALA A 27 8.61 -13.02 -8.89
C ALA A 27 9.93 -13.78 -8.98
N LYS A 28 10.20 -14.62 -8.00
CA LYS A 28 11.44 -15.38 -7.88
C LYS A 28 11.31 -16.84 -8.32
N THR A 29 10.11 -17.39 -8.27
CA THR A 29 9.82 -18.79 -8.61
C THR A 29 9.27 -18.93 -10.02
N GLU A 30 9.62 -20.01 -10.71
CA GLU A 30 9.10 -20.27 -12.07
C GLU A 30 7.57 -20.44 -12.05
N LEU A 31 7.02 -21.18 -11.08
CA LEU A 31 5.57 -21.34 -10.94
C LEU A 31 4.87 -20.03 -10.56
N GLY A 32 5.51 -19.15 -9.80
CA GLY A 32 5.00 -17.80 -9.52
C GLY A 32 4.88 -16.97 -10.80
N LYS A 33 5.88 -17.04 -11.70
CA LYS A 33 5.85 -16.38 -13.00
C LYS A 33 4.76 -16.95 -13.90
N GLU A 34 4.59 -18.28 -13.94
CA GLU A 34 3.52 -18.93 -14.68
C GLU A 34 2.11 -18.48 -14.20
N LYS A 35 1.93 -18.29 -12.88
CA LYS A 35 0.69 -17.72 -12.32
C LYS A 35 0.45 -16.29 -12.80
N ILE A 36 1.50 -15.47 -12.92
CA ILE A 36 1.40 -14.10 -13.44
C ILE A 36 1.01 -14.13 -14.93
N ASP A 37 1.60 -15.01 -15.73
CA ASP A 37 1.25 -15.16 -17.14
C ASP A 37 -0.21 -15.61 -17.34
N SER A 38 -0.73 -16.40 -16.42
CA SER A 38 -2.10 -16.88 -16.44
C SER A 38 -3.12 -15.93 -15.81
N LEU A 39 -2.71 -14.70 -15.39
CA LEU A 39 -3.62 -13.71 -14.82
C LEU A 39 -4.75 -13.37 -15.78
N LYS A 40 -5.96 -13.53 -15.31
CA LYS A 40 -7.21 -13.23 -16.02
C LYS A 40 -8.28 -12.79 -15.05
N MET A 41 -9.33 -12.16 -15.57
CA MET A 41 -10.50 -11.78 -14.78
C MET A 41 -11.10 -12.99 -14.08
N PHE A 42 -11.38 -12.84 -12.79
CA PHE A 42 -12.11 -13.84 -12.02
C PHE A 42 -13.56 -13.93 -12.48
N SER A 43 -14.15 -15.11 -12.35
CA SER A 43 -15.50 -15.40 -12.83
C SER A 43 -16.60 -14.99 -11.85
N SER A 44 -16.25 -14.66 -10.61
CA SER A 44 -17.20 -14.32 -9.57
C SER A 44 -16.68 -13.21 -8.62
N PHE A 45 -17.62 -12.48 -8.03
CA PHE A 45 -17.33 -11.47 -7.01
C PHE A 45 -16.55 -12.04 -5.82
N ASN A 46 -16.90 -13.25 -5.38
CA ASN A 46 -16.24 -13.86 -4.22
C ASN A 46 -14.76 -14.18 -4.48
N GLU A 47 -14.42 -14.59 -5.72
CA GLU A 47 -13.02 -14.82 -6.10
C GLU A 47 -12.23 -13.51 -6.11
N VAL A 48 -12.78 -12.43 -6.71
CA VAL A 48 -12.16 -11.10 -6.69
C VAL A 48 -11.93 -10.64 -5.25
N LYS A 49 -12.99 -10.68 -4.42
CA LYS A 49 -12.92 -10.27 -3.01
C LYS A 49 -11.88 -11.06 -2.23
N SER A 50 -11.85 -12.39 -2.40
CA SER A 50 -10.89 -13.24 -1.70
C SER A 50 -9.45 -12.91 -2.12
N SER A 51 -9.18 -12.76 -3.43
CA SER A 51 -7.85 -12.42 -3.94
C SER A 51 -7.38 -11.05 -3.46
N LEU A 52 -8.28 -10.06 -3.43
CA LEU A 52 -7.97 -8.72 -2.94
C LEU A 52 -7.67 -8.71 -1.43
N LEU A 53 -8.40 -9.47 -0.63
CA LEU A 53 -8.13 -9.59 0.81
C LEU A 53 -6.79 -10.29 1.09
N ASP A 54 -6.44 -11.31 0.30
CA ASP A 54 -5.12 -11.95 0.41
C ASP A 54 -3.99 -10.97 0.06
N LEU A 55 -4.20 -10.15 -0.97
CA LEU A 55 -3.26 -9.11 -1.37
C LEU A 55 -3.12 -8.02 -0.30
N ASP A 56 -4.22 -7.56 0.27
CA ASP A 56 -4.24 -6.54 1.32
C ASP A 56 -3.45 -6.97 2.56
N GLU A 57 -3.70 -8.21 3.05
CA GLU A 57 -2.90 -8.77 4.14
C GLU A 57 -1.41 -8.86 3.77
N MET A 58 -1.07 -9.30 2.56
CA MET A 58 0.33 -9.42 2.13
C MET A 58 1.00 -8.04 2.02
N MET A 59 0.33 -7.05 1.47
CA MET A 59 0.83 -5.67 1.42
C MET A 59 1.09 -5.10 2.82
N ALA A 60 0.18 -5.33 3.77
CA ALA A 60 0.33 -4.91 5.15
C ALA A 60 1.53 -5.61 5.83
N ILE A 61 1.70 -6.91 5.61
CA ILE A 61 2.84 -7.68 6.12
C ILE A 61 4.16 -7.14 5.56
N ILE A 62 4.26 -6.95 4.24
CA ILE A 62 5.48 -6.47 3.60
C ILE A 62 5.82 -5.04 4.07
N THR A 63 4.83 -4.18 4.20
CA THR A 63 5.04 -2.80 4.65
C THR A 63 5.56 -2.74 6.09
N ARG A 64 5.09 -3.62 6.97
CA ARG A 64 5.42 -3.59 8.40
C ARG A 64 6.68 -4.41 8.74
N PHE A 65 6.89 -5.55 8.09
CA PHE A 65 7.92 -6.53 8.44
C PHE A 65 8.98 -6.73 7.34
N GLY A 66 8.83 -6.07 6.19
CA GLY A 66 9.70 -6.24 5.03
C GLY A 66 9.32 -7.45 4.16
N PRO A 67 10.01 -7.65 3.02
CA PRO A 67 9.68 -8.71 2.08
C PRO A 67 9.91 -10.11 2.67
N MET A 68 9.02 -11.04 2.32
CA MET A 68 9.11 -12.45 2.71
C MET A 68 10.37 -13.11 2.11
N PRO A 69 11.10 -13.97 2.86
CA PRO A 69 12.35 -14.58 2.42
C PRO A 69 12.10 -15.74 1.45
N ILE A 70 11.64 -15.43 0.24
CA ILE A 70 11.47 -16.43 -0.82
C ILE A 70 12.74 -16.46 -1.66
N ALA A 71 13.32 -17.64 -1.84
CA ALA A 71 14.44 -17.88 -2.72
C ALA A 71 13.97 -18.24 -4.15
N THR A 72 14.90 -18.26 -5.11
CA THR A 72 14.63 -18.82 -6.43
C THR A 72 14.32 -20.30 -6.29
N SER A 73 13.17 -20.74 -6.82
CA SER A 73 12.69 -22.12 -6.75
C SER A 73 12.48 -22.67 -8.15
N ALA A 74 12.85 -23.94 -8.35
CA ALA A 74 12.57 -24.63 -9.59
C ALA A 74 11.14 -25.15 -9.62
N ASN A 75 10.68 -25.52 -10.81
CA ASN A 75 9.40 -26.19 -10.97
C ASN A 75 9.50 -27.63 -10.46
N ALA A 76 9.01 -27.90 -9.25
CA ALA A 76 9.03 -29.24 -8.66
C ALA A 76 8.23 -30.25 -9.45
N ILE A 77 7.21 -29.84 -10.20
CA ILE A 77 6.42 -30.73 -11.08
C ILE A 77 7.33 -31.35 -12.15
N TYR A 78 8.16 -30.49 -12.77
CA TYR A 78 9.13 -30.96 -13.77
C TYR A 78 10.16 -31.92 -13.17
N LEU A 79 10.68 -31.62 -11.97
CA LEU A 79 11.68 -32.48 -11.29
C LEU A 79 11.08 -33.83 -10.89
N ILE A 80 9.87 -33.85 -10.38
CA ILE A 80 9.15 -35.10 -10.04
C ILE A 80 8.87 -35.93 -11.28
N ASP A 81 8.40 -35.30 -12.38
CA ASP A 81 8.18 -36.02 -13.65
C ASP A 81 9.50 -36.57 -14.22
N LEU A 82 10.59 -35.85 -14.11
CA LEU A 82 11.91 -36.31 -14.48
C LEU A 82 12.33 -37.51 -13.62
N ALA A 83 12.13 -37.43 -12.30
CA ALA A 83 12.42 -38.52 -11.36
C ALA A 83 11.64 -39.77 -11.68
N LYS A 84 10.36 -39.66 -12.04
CA LYS A 84 9.50 -40.81 -12.46
C LYS A 84 9.97 -41.45 -13.74
N LYS A 85 10.43 -40.67 -14.72
CA LYS A 85 10.89 -41.16 -16.01
C LYS A 85 12.26 -41.80 -15.98
N THR A 86 13.19 -41.18 -15.25
CA THR A 86 14.61 -41.60 -15.27
C THR A 86 15.01 -42.40 -14.04
N ALA A 87 14.21 -42.40 -12.97
CA ALA A 87 14.54 -42.90 -11.63
C ALA A 87 15.84 -42.28 -11.06
N LEU A 88 16.28 -41.12 -11.60
CA LEU A 88 17.55 -40.52 -11.24
C LEU A 88 17.46 -38.98 -11.38
N LEU A 89 17.65 -38.26 -10.27
CA LEU A 89 17.86 -36.83 -10.25
C LEU A 89 19.35 -36.51 -10.11
N THR A 90 19.79 -35.42 -10.73
CA THR A 90 21.16 -34.94 -10.57
C THR A 90 21.36 -34.31 -9.19
N PRO A 91 22.62 -34.15 -8.72
CA PRO A 91 22.88 -33.42 -7.48
C PRO A 91 22.29 -32.01 -7.46
N ARG A 92 22.24 -31.32 -8.60
CA ARG A 92 21.65 -30.00 -8.76
C ARG A 92 20.12 -30.05 -8.56
N ASP A 93 19.44 -31.02 -9.16
CA ASP A 93 17.99 -31.16 -9.06
C ASP A 93 17.55 -31.46 -7.62
N LEU A 94 18.30 -32.34 -6.94
CA LEU A 94 18.07 -32.67 -5.52
C LEU A 94 18.31 -31.44 -4.61
N ASN A 95 19.36 -30.68 -4.89
CA ASN A 95 19.61 -29.45 -4.13
C ASN A 95 18.49 -28.41 -4.30
N LEU A 96 17.93 -28.26 -5.49
CA LEU A 96 16.78 -27.37 -5.70
C LEU A 96 15.56 -27.77 -4.86
N ILE A 97 15.33 -29.09 -4.69
CA ILE A 97 14.26 -29.59 -3.79
C ILE A 97 14.61 -29.26 -2.32
N ALA A 98 15.85 -29.41 -1.92
CA ALA A 98 16.29 -29.05 -0.56
C ALA A 98 16.17 -27.53 -0.30
N ASP A 99 16.50 -26.69 -1.29
CA ASP A 99 16.37 -25.24 -1.22
C ASP A 99 14.90 -24.80 -1.06
N ASP A 100 13.95 -25.51 -1.69
CA ASP A 100 12.52 -25.30 -1.50
C ASP A 100 12.09 -25.61 -0.05
N VAL A 101 12.62 -26.69 0.52
CA VAL A 101 12.36 -27.02 1.93
C VAL A 101 12.92 -25.95 2.86
N LEU A 102 14.16 -25.50 2.63
CA LEU A 102 14.74 -24.39 3.39
C LEU A 102 13.94 -23.09 3.24
N THR A 103 13.44 -22.82 2.04
CA THR A 103 12.58 -21.66 1.78
C THR A 103 11.28 -21.75 2.59
N SER A 104 10.60 -22.91 2.61
CA SER A 104 9.40 -23.08 3.43
C SER A 104 9.66 -22.88 4.92
N GLN A 105 10.78 -23.41 5.45
CA GLN A 105 11.20 -23.20 6.84
C GLN A 105 11.51 -21.73 7.13
N ALA A 106 12.17 -21.03 6.20
CA ALA A 106 12.47 -19.61 6.33
C ALA A 106 11.20 -18.76 6.35
N ILE A 107 10.19 -19.09 5.52
CA ILE A 107 8.88 -18.44 5.51
C ILE A 107 8.17 -18.65 6.85
N VAL A 108 8.12 -19.89 7.36
CA VAL A 108 7.51 -20.18 8.67
C VAL A 108 8.23 -19.41 9.79
N LYS A 109 9.57 -19.39 9.79
CA LYS A 109 10.35 -18.63 10.77
C LYS A 109 10.14 -17.11 10.67
N TYR A 110 9.99 -16.59 9.45
CA TYR A 110 9.66 -15.19 9.23
C TYR A 110 8.27 -14.88 9.80
N PHE A 111 7.28 -15.72 9.51
CA PHE A 111 5.89 -15.50 9.92
C PHE A 111 5.69 -15.61 11.43
N ASN A 112 6.51 -16.38 12.14
CA ASN A 112 6.50 -16.43 13.62
C ASN A 112 6.85 -15.08 14.28
N LYS A 113 7.41 -14.12 13.53
CA LYS A 113 7.67 -12.74 13.97
C LYS A 113 6.56 -11.79 13.58
N VAL A 114 5.63 -12.22 12.75
CA VAL A 114 4.48 -11.43 12.26
C VAL A 114 3.34 -11.55 13.25
N ASP A 115 2.61 -10.46 13.46
CA ASP A 115 1.49 -10.39 14.40
C ASP A 115 0.35 -11.37 14.02
N VAL A 116 -0.36 -11.87 15.02
CA VAL A 116 -1.38 -12.94 14.90
C VAL A 116 -2.61 -12.51 14.07
N SER A 117 -2.73 -11.22 13.72
CA SER A 117 -3.91 -10.67 13.03
C SER A 117 -4.07 -11.06 11.55
N TYR A 118 -3.01 -11.57 10.90
CA TYR A 118 -3.00 -11.88 9.45
C TYR A 118 -3.40 -13.35 9.19
N ASN A 119 -4.68 -13.67 9.39
CA ASN A 119 -5.17 -15.06 9.41
C ASN A 119 -5.19 -15.73 8.03
N ARG A 120 -5.37 -14.97 6.96
CA ARG A 120 -5.48 -15.53 5.59
C ARG A 120 -4.12 -16.04 5.10
N ILE A 121 -3.08 -15.22 5.25
CA ILE A 121 -1.71 -15.63 4.90
C ILE A 121 -1.21 -16.70 5.86
N LYS A 122 -1.54 -16.58 7.14
CA LYS A 122 -1.22 -17.59 8.15
C LYS A 122 -1.77 -18.97 7.78
N SER A 123 -3.05 -19.06 7.41
CA SER A 123 -3.68 -20.33 7.05
C SER A 123 -3.00 -21.00 5.85
N LYS A 124 -2.46 -20.23 4.89
CA LYS A 124 -1.68 -20.78 3.77
C LYS A 124 -0.33 -21.34 4.24
N ILE A 125 0.37 -20.61 5.12
CA ILE A 125 1.68 -21.00 5.67
C ILE A 125 1.56 -22.24 6.55
N GLU A 126 0.49 -22.38 7.33
CA GLU A 126 0.22 -23.53 8.18
C GLU A 126 -0.02 -24.85 7.40
N THR A 127 -0.24 -24.75 6.08
CA THR A 127 -0.35 -25.95 5.23
C THR A 127 0.98 -26.57 4.84
N PHE A 128 2.12 -25.94 5.12
CA PHE A 128 3.43 -26.50 4.82
C PHE A 128 3.65 -27.82 5.54
N ASN A 129 4.11 -28.80 4.78
CA ASN A 129 4.54 -30.09 5.32
C ASN A 129 5.97 -30.02 5.82
N ASP A 130 6.26 -30.68 6.93
CA ASP A 130 7.63 -30.79 7.45
C ASP A 130 8.44 -31.82 6.64
N LEU A 131 9.35 -31.32 5.82
CA LEU A 131 10.28 -32.08 5.01
C LEU A 131 11.73 -31.96 5.52
N SER A 132 11.92 -31.56 6.79
CA SER A 132 13.26 -31.35 7.39
C SER A 132 14.15 -32.58 7.34
N SER A 133 13.57 -33.78 7.41
CA SER A 133 14.31 -35.05 7.30
C SER A 133 14.86 -35.26 5.88
N LEU A 134 14.09 -34.96 4.86
CA LEU A 134 14.49 -35.05 3.46
C LEU A 134 15.60 -34.04 3.14
N GLU A 135 15.44 -32.79 3.57
CA GLU A 135 16.46 -31.73 3.40
C GLU A 135 17.80 -32.12 4.02
N LYS A 136 17.79 -32.58 5.29
CA LYS A 136 19.02 -33.01 5.99
C LYS A 136 19.69 -34.17 5.27
N GLU A 137 18.93 -35.13 4.77
CA GLU A 137 19.50 -36.27 4.05
C GLU A 137 20.09 -35.85 2.70
N ILE A 138 19.43 -34.95 1.95
CA ILE A 138 20.01 -34.40 0.73
C ILE A 138 21.31 -33.66 1.02
N HIS A 139 21.34 -32.76 2.01
CA HIS A 139 22.56 -31.99 2.35
C HIS A 139 23.66 -32.86 2.99
N ARG A 140 23.35 -34.01 3.62
CA ARG A 140 24.34 -34.98 4.07
C ARG A 140 25.07 -35.61 2.89
N VAL A 141 24.35 -35.88 1.81
CA VAL A 141 24.82 -36.59 0.62
C VAL A 141 25.42 -35.62 -0.41
N ILE A 142 24.84 -34.47 -0.60
CA ILE A 142 25.25 -33.48 -1.61
C ILE A 142 25.98 -32.32 -0.95
N THR A 143 27.14 -31.98 -1.51
CA THR A 143 27.97 -30.85 -1.02
C THR A 143 27.49 -29.53 -1.64
N ASN A 144 27.95 -28.40 -1.06
CA ASN A 144 27.70 -27.06 -1.62
C ASN A 144 28.24 -26.87 -3.06
N SER A 145 29.22 -27.69 -3.47
CA SER A 145 29.76 -27.71 -4.84
C SER A 145 28.93 -28.59 -5.79
N LEU A 146 27.75 -29.03 -5.38
CA LEU A 146 26.83 -29.90 -6.15
C LEU A 146 27.49 -31.23 -6.59
N THR A 147 28.29 -31.81 -5.70
CA THR A 147 28.90 -33.12 -5.89
C THR A 147 28.46 -34.06 -4.75
N VAL A 148 28.50 -35.36 -4.99
CA VAL A 148 28.19 -36.32 -3.93
C VAL A 148 29.36 -36.38 -2.91
N SER A 149 29.02 -36.23 -1.64
CA SER A 149 29.96 -36.17 -0.50
C SER A 149 30.61 -37.54 -0.24
N ASP A 150 31.86 -37.55 0.24
CA ASP A 150 32.51 -38.74 0.74
C ASP A 150 31.76 -39.37 1.94
N LYS A 151 30.94 -38.59 2.63
CA LYS A 151 30.10 -39.05 3.75
C LYS A 151 28.80 -39.74 3.30
N ALA A 152 28.55 -39.79 1.99
CA ALA A 152 27.31 -40.35 1.45
C ALA A 152 27.17 -41.85 1.67
N SER A 153 28.27 -42.62 1.45
CA SER A 153 28.36 -44.04 1.80
C SER A 153 29.78 -44.38 2.23
N ILE A 154 29.93 -45.49 2.97
CA ILE A 154 31.23 -46.03 3.37
C ILE A 154 32.00 -46.49 2.13
N GLU A 155 31.30 -47.17 1.23
CA GLU A 155 31.82 -47.70 -0.04
C GLU A 155 32.40 -46.60 -0.92
N LEU A 156 31.67 -45.46 -1.11
CA LEU A 156 32.14 -44.33 -1.90
C LEU A 156 33.43 -43.72 -1.32
N LYS A 157 33.46 -43.59 0.00
CA LYS A 157 34.67 -43.10 0.71
C LYS A 157 35.87 -44.01 0.47
N GLU A 158 35.69 -45.33 0.61
CA GLU A 158 36.77 -46.29 0.38
C GLU A 158 37.29 -46.27 -1.07
N ILE A 159 36.38 -46.20 -2.05
CA ILE A 159 36.74 -46.08 -3.48
C ILE A 159 37.54 -44.79 -3.71
N ARG A 160 37.13 -43.65 -3.20
CA ARG A 160 37.80 -42.37 -3.36
C ARG A 160 39.15 -42.35 -2.62
N ASP A 161 39.24 -42.98 -1.45
CA ASP A 161 40.51 -43.12 -0.75
C ASP A 161 41.53 -43.99 -1.54
N LYS A 162 41.04 -45.06 -2.22
CA LYS A 162 41.87 -45.85 -3.13
C LYS A 162 42.31 -45.02 -4.34
N ILE A 163 41.42 -44.27 -4.95
CA ILE A 163 41.73 -43.38 -6.07
C ILE A 163 42.82 -42.39 -5.67
N ARG A 164 42.64 -41.68 -4.54
CA ARG A 164 43.62 -40.68 -4.03
C ARG A 164 45.00 -41.30 -3.80
N ARG A 165 45.04 -42.51 -3.23
CA ARG A 165 46.30 -43.22 -3.00
C ARG A 165 46.98 -43.60 -4.31
N LEU A 166 46.21 -44.09 -5.28
CA LEU A 166 46.75 -44.49 -6.59
C LEU A 166 47.20 -43.26 -7.41
N GLU A 167 46.48 -42.14 -7.35
CA GLU A 167 46.84 -40.86 -8.02
C GLU A 167 48.17 -40.31 -7.43
N SER A 168 48.33 -40.36 -6.11
CA SER A 168 49.58 -39.98 -5.45
C SER A 168 50.73 -40.93 -5.84
N SER A 169 50.48 -42.26 -5.86
CA SER A 169 51.43 -43.27 -6.32
C SER A 169 51.81 -43.08 -7.78
N LEU A 170 50.83 -42.76 -8.63
CA LEU A 170 51.04 -42.47 -10.05
C LEU A 170 51.99 -41.27 -10.24
N GLN A 171 51.75 -40.16 -9.54
CA GLN A 171 52.60 -38.98 -9.61
C GLN A 171 54.06 -39.28 -9.19
N GLN A 172 54.26 -40.02 -8.11
CA GLN A 172 55.58 -40.45 -7.63
C GLN A 172 56.28 -41.37 -8.65
N LYS A 173 55.50 -42.32 -9.24
CA LYS A 173 56.05 -43.28 -10.19
C LYS A 173 56.41 -42.57 -11.50
N VAL A 174 55.59 -41.65 -12.01
CA VAL A 174 55.88 -40.82 -13.18
C VAL A 174 57.18 -40.05 -12.98
N ALA A 175 57.36 -39.38 -11.83
CA ALA A 175 58.62 -38.65 -11.53
C ALA A 175 59.84 -39.58 -11.45
N SER A 176 59.70 -40.75 -10.84
CA SER A 176 60.74 -41.77 -10.77
C SER A 176 61.14 -42.29 -12.16
N LEU A 177 60.17 -42.57 -13.01
CA LEU A 177 60.39 -43.06 -14.38
C LEU A 177 61.01 -41.98 -15.27
N ALA A 178 60.55 -40.70 -15.16
CA ALA A 178 61.14 -39.58 -15.86
C ALA A 178 62.66 -39.45 -15.49
N PHE A 179 63.00 -39.57 -14.22
CA PHE A 179 64.38 -39.61 -13.76
C PHE A 179 65.17 -40.82 -14.32
N THR A 180 64.60 -41.99 -14.27
CA THR A 180 65.23 -43.25 -14.72
C THR A 180 65.50 -43.22 -16.21
N TYR A 181 64.58 -42.70 -17.01
CA TYR A 181 64.72 -42.61 -18.47
C TYR A 181 65.24 -41.27 -18.98
N SER A 182 65.73 -40.37 -18.14
CA SER A 182 66.16 -39.01 -18.47
C SER A 182 67.13 -38.94 -19.67
N LYS A 183 68.01 -39.92 -19.81
CA LYS A 183 68.97 -40.02 -20.94
C LYS A 183 68.26 -40.17 -22.32
N TYR A 184 67.05 -40.74 -22.34
CA TYR A 184 66.31 -41.04 -23.55
C TYR A 184 65.21 -40.03 -23.82
N LEU A 185 64.97 -39.04 -22.90
CA LEU A 185 63.94 -38.04 -23.02
C LEU A 185 64.47 -36.80 -23.76
N ASN A 186 63.60 -36.13 -24.48
CA ASN A 186 63.83 -34.79 -25.05
C ASN A 186 63.55 -33.68 -24.02
N ASP A 187 62.70 -33.93 -23.06
CA ASP A 187 62.40 -33.06 -21.92
C ASP A 187 62.30 -33.94 -20.65
N ASP A 188 62.93 -33.49 -19.57
CA ASP A 188 62.97 -34.25 -18.32
C ASP A 188 61.61 -34.32 -17.60
N ASN A 189 60.62 -33.60 -18.09
CA ASN A 189 59.26 -33.60 -17.53
C ASN A 189 58.30 -34.51 -18.30
N ALA A 190 57.56 -35.33 -17.57
CA ALA A 190 56.42 -36.03 -18.13
C ALA A 190 55.34 -35.03 -18.55
N THR A 191 54.61 -35.30 -19.61
CA THR A 191 53.49 -34.50 -20.11
C THR A 191 52.19 -35.32 -20.04
N ILE A 192 51.05 -34.65 -20.12
CA ILE A 192 49.73 -35.32 -20.21
C ILE A 192 49.26 -35.20 -21.67
N ARG A 193 48.90 -36.36 -22.25
CA ARG A 193 48.27 -36.47 -23.57
C ARG A 193 47.02 -37.32 -23.43
N ASP A 194 45.89 -36.83 -23.88
CA ASP A 194 44.58 -37.50 -23.79
C ASP A 194 44.26 -38.07 -22.41
N GLY A 195 44.73 -37.37 -21.35
CA GLY A 195 44.52 -37.80 -19.94
C GLY A 195 45.53 -38.78 -19.40
N HIS A 196 46.49 -39.21 -20.21
CA HIS A 196 47.56 -40.15 -19.84
C HIS A 196 48.90 -39.43 -19.61
N PHE A 197 49.63 -39.88 -18.58
CA PHE A 197 51.00 -39.42 -18.35
C PHE A 197 51.95 -40.10 -19.32
N VAL A 198 52.58 -39.35 -20.18
CA VAL A 198 53.52 -39.81 -21.19
C VAL A 198 54.88 -39.18 -21.02
N LEU A 199 55.94 -39.94 -21.34
CA LEU A 199 57.28 -39.48 -21.37
C LEU A 199 57.65 -39.03 -22.81
N PRO A 200 58.24 -37.84 -23.01
CA PRO A 200 58.65 -37.33 -24.31
C PRO A 200 60.00 -37.98 -24.72
N VAL A 201 59.97 -39.19 -25.25
CA VAL A 201 61.14 -40.00 -25.62
C VAL A 201 61.66 -39.59 -26.99
N LYS A 202 62.98 -39.52 -27.11
CA LYS A 202 63.63 -39.35 -28.43
C LYS A 202 63.19 -40.49 -29.37
N THR A 203 62.70 -40.21 -30.53
CA THR A 203 62.17 -41.21 -31.46
C THR A 203 63.20 -42.33 -31.77
N VAL A 204 64.50 -41.99 -31.78
CA VAL A 204 65.60 -42.95 -32.00
C VAL A 204 65.77 -43.93 -30.84
N ASP A 205 65.33 -43.57 -29.64
CA ASP A 205 65.46 -44.34 -28.43
C ASP A 205 64.14 -44.96 -27.97
N LYS A 206 63.07 -44.91 -28.79
CA LYS A 206 61.73 -45.41 -28.44
C LYS A 206 61.68 -46.85 -27.95
N SER A 207 62.60 -47.71 -28.44
CA SER A 207 62.71 -49.12 -28.04
C SER A 207 63.32 -49.31 -26.65
N LYS A 208 63.88 -48.26 -26.05
CA LYS A 208 64.48 -48.31 -24.70
C LYS A 208 63.44 -48.08 -23.57
N VAL A 209 62.29 -47.51 -23.91
CA VAL A 209 61.20 -47.29 -22.98
C VAL A 209 60.07 -48.23 -23.34
N LEU A 210 59.86 -49.26 -22.50
CA LEU A 210 58.79 -50.24 -22.69
C LEU A 210 57.45 -49.57 -22.33
N GLY A 211 56.55 -49.42 -23.32
CA GLY A 211 55.26 -48.74 -23.12
C GLY A 211 54.41 -48.64 -24.36
N ILE A 212 53.28 -47.93 -24.24
CA ILE A 212 52.35 -47.66 -25.31
C ILE A 212 52.69 -46.29 -25.91
N VAL A 213 52.82 -46.23 -27.23
CA VAL A 213 53.00 -44.97 -27.94
C VAL A 213 51.64 -44.30 -28.14
N TYR A 214 51.51 -43.12 -27.58
CA TYR A 214 50.27 -42.30 -27.63
C TYR A 214 50.31 -41.32 -28.78
N ASP A 215 51.47 -40.69 -29.00
CA ASP A 215 51.59 -39.61 -29.98
C ASP A 215 53.02 -39.46 -30.50
N VAL A 216 53.20 -38.81 -31.60
CA VAL A 216 54.52 -38.39 -32.14
C VAL A 216 54.46 -36.93 -32.48
N SER A 217 55.52 -36.16 -32.11
CA SER A 217 55.57 -34.74 -32.41
C SER A 217 55.56 -34.49 -33.92
N ASP A 218 55.04 -33.33 -34.34
CA ASP A 218 54.94 -32.93 -35.76
C ASP A 218 56.28 -33.01 -36.49
N SER A 219 57.39 -32.79 -35.78
CA SER A 219 58.75 -32.92 -36.33
C SER A 219 59.26 -34.38 -36.40
N GLY A 220 58.51 -35.34 -35.87
CA GLY A 220 58.90 -36.74 -35.77
C GLY A 220 60.08 -37.01 -34.79
N ALA A 221 60.58 -35.98 -34.11
CA ALA A 221 61.76 -36.10 -33.26
C ALA A 221 61.44 -36.65 -31.85
N THR A 222 60.19 -36.55 -31.36
CA THR A 222 59.76 -36.98 -30.05
C THR A 222 58.57 -37.95 -30.17
N THR A 223 58.68 -39.07 -29.51
CA THR A 223 57.61 -40.06 -29.38
C THR A 223 57.10 -40.01 -27.94
N PHE A 224 55.81 -39.76 -27.75
CA PHE A 224 55.18 -39.74 -26.43
C PHE A 224 54.77 -41.15 -26.04
N ILE A 225 55.45 -41.72 -25.03
CA ILE A 225 55.25 -43.08 -24.60
C ILE A 225 54.70 -43.12 -23.17
N GLU A 226 53.60 -43.85 -22.96
CA GLU A 226 53.16 -44.20 -21.63
C GLU A 226 53.89 -45.48 -21.20
N PRO A 227 54.76 -45.42 -20.15
CA PRO A 227 55.44 -46.59 -19.68
C PRO A 227 54.51 -47.70 -19.17
N MET A 228 54.81 -48.98 -19.40
CA MET A 228 53.95 -50.10 -19.05
C MET A 228 53.57 -50.11 -17.56
N GLU A 229 54.40 -49.64 -16.69
CA GLU A 229 54.16 -49.53 -15.28
C GLU A 229 53.09 -48.49 -14.93
N ILE A 230 53.02 -47.42 -15.75
CA ILE A 230 51.98 -46.38 -15.63
C ILE A 230 50.65 -46.87 -16.20
N VAL A 231 50.69 -47.61 -17.31
CA VAL A 231 49.47 -48.23 -17.92
C VAL A 231 48.71 -49.08 -16.92
N GLN A 232 49.41 -49.90 -16.08
CA GLN A 232 48.77 -50.71 -15.07
C GLN A 232 48.03 -49.87 -14.01
N ILE A 233 48.67 -48.78 -13.53
CA ILE A 233 48.07 -47.87 -12.54
C ILE A 233 46.88 -47.12 -13.16
N ASN A 234 47.02 -46.65 -14.38
CA ASN A 234 45.91 -45.95 -15.10
C ASN A 234 44.72 -46.90 -15.33
N ASN A 235 44.93 -48.14 -15.69
CA ASN A 235 43.87 -49.14 -15.82
C ASN A 235 43.13 -49.36 -14.48
N GLN A 236 43.86 -49.44 -13.38
CA GLN A 236 43.26 -49.55 -12.02
C GLN A 236 42.47 -48.27 -11.65
N LEU A 237 43.01 -47.07 -11.95
CA LEU A 237 42.33 -45.80 -11.74
C LEU A 237 41.06 -45.72 -12.57
N THR A 238 41.09 -46.13 -13.83
CA THR A 238 39.91 -46.16 -14.71
C THR A 238 38.85 -47.10 -14.16
N SER A 239 39.23 -48.30 -13.72
CA SER A 239 38.27 -49.24 -13.08
C SER A 239 37.65 -48.63 -11.82
N LEU A 240 38.44 -48.01 -10.94
CA LEU A 240 37.93 -47.38 -9.73
C LEU A 240 37.04 -46.16 -10.02
N LYS A 241 37.32 -45.38 -11.08
CA LYS A 241 36.45 -44.28 -11.51
C LYS A 241 35.12 -44.78 -12.05
N VAL A 242 35.07 -45.93 -12.72
CA VAL A 242 33.83 -46.61 -13.11
C VAL A 242 33.06 -47.03 -11.87
N GLU A 243 33.72 -47.71 -10.90
CA GLU A 243 33.09 -48.11 -9.64
C GLU A 243 32.57 -46.88 -8.85
N GLU A 244 33.33 -45.78 -8.79
CA GLU A 244 32.89 -44.51 -8.20
C GLU A 244 31.60 -44.01 -8.84
N ASN A 245 31.55 -43.96 -10.18
CA ASN A 245 30.39 -43.49 -10.91
C ASN A 245 29.14 -44.38 -10.68
N GLU A 246 29.35 -45.68 -10.60
CA GLU A 246 28.27 -46.64 -10.30
C GLU A 246 27.74 -46.44 -8.87
N GLU A 247 28.63 -46.27 -7.87
CA GLU A 247 28.19 -46.03 -6.49
C GLU A 247 27.51 -44.66 -6.34
N VAL A 248 28.05 -43.63 -6.96
CA VAL A 248 27.38 -42.29 -7.04
C VAL A 248 25.98 -42.43 -7.62
N ARG A 249 25.83 -43.15 -8.72
CA ARG A 249 24.51 -43.37 -9.34
C ARG A 249 23.55 -44.12 -8.43
N LYS A 250 24.02 -45.10 -7.67
CA LYS A 250 23.23 -45.85 -6.70
C LYS A 250 22.73 -44.97 -5.57
N ILE A 251 23.61 -44.10 -5.04
CA ILE A 251 23.32 -43.14 -3.98
C ILE A 251 22.25 -42.13 -4.48
N LEU A 252 22.43 -41.58 -5.68
CA LEU A 252 21.48 -40.62 -6.27
C LEU A 252 20.13 -41.25 -6.52
N LYS A 253 20.08 -42.55 -6.97
CA LYS A 253 18.84 -43.28 -7.09
C LYS A 253 18.12 -43.46 -5.77
N ALA A 254 18.85 -43.79 -4.70
CA ALA A 254 18.25 -43.90 -3.36
C ALA A 254 17.65 -42.58 -2.88
N LEU A 255 18.35 -41.45 -3.06
CA LEU A 255 17.79 -40.12 -2.77
C LEU A 255 16.58 -39.78 -3.63
N THR A 256 16.64 -40.09 -4.92
CA THR A 256 15.51 -39.86 -5.83
C THR A 256 14.29 -40.66 -5.38
N ALA A 257 14.46 -41.90 -4.92
CA ALA A 257 13.38 -42.69 -4.37
C ALA A 257 12.79 -42.08 -3.08
N LEU A 258 13.63 -41.50 -2.20
CA LEU A 258 13.14 -40.80 -1.02
C LEU A 258 12.31 -39.56 -1.39
N VAL A 259 12.71 -38.80 -2.40
CA VAL A 259 11.92 -37.67 -2.94
C VAL A 259 10.57 -38.15 -3.46
N LEU A 260 10.56 -39.25 -4.23
CA LEU A 260 9.31 -39.82 -4.78
C LEU A 260 8.37 -40.36 -3.70
N LEU A 261 8.89 -40.85 -2.57
CA LEU A 261 8.07 -41.24 -1.42
C LEU A 261 7.31 -40.08 -0.79
N GLN A 262 7.84 -38.86 -0.90
CA GLN A 262 7.27 -37.62 -0.35
C GLN A 262 6.80 -36.68 -1.49
N GLU A 263 6.45 -37.25 -2.65
CA GLU A 263 6.05 -36.51 -3.84
C GLU A 263 4.96 -35.49 -3.56
N LYS A 264 3.89 -35.89 -2.87
CA LYS A 264 2.72 -35.04 -2.61
C LYS A 264 3.08 -33.84 -1.73
N GLU A 265 3.87 -34.06 -0.73
CA GLU A 265 4.33 -33.06 0.22
C GLU A 265 5.28 -32.07 -0.46
N VAL A 266 6.20 -32.55 -1.30
CA VAL A 266 7.13 -31.71 -2.08
C VAL A 266 6.34 -30.83 -3.06
N LEU A 267 5.42 -31.41 -3.83
CA LEU A 267 4.61 -30.65 -4.78
C LEU A 267 3.70 -29.64 -4.07
N HIS A 268 3.12 -30.01 -2.93
CA HIS A 268 2.29 -29.10 -2.14
C HIS A 268 3.08 -27.91 -1.64
N ASN A 269 4.24 -28.13 -1.01
CA ASN A 269 5.08 -27.05 -0.49
C ASN A 269 5.54 -26.11 -1.62
N ASN A 270 5.97 -26.65 -2.75
CA ASN A 270 6.36 -25.85 -3.92
C ASN A 270 5.19 -25.00 -4.45
N ALA A 271 3.97 -25.55 -4.49
CA ALA A 271 2.77 -24.81 -4.88
C ALA A 271 2.43 -23.67 -3.92
N VAL A 272 2.58 -23.90 -2.60
CA VAL A 272 2.35 -22.86 -1.59
C VAL A 272 3.42 -21.77 -1.68
N ILE A 273 4.70 -22.13 -1.88
CA ILE A 273 5.79 -21.15 -2.10
C ILE A 273 5.47 -20.30 -3.33
N ALA A 274 5.05 -20.91 -4.44
CA ALA A 274 4.68 -20.18 -5.65
C ALA A 274 3.47 -19.27 -5.47
N GLU A 275 2.49 -19.66 -4.67
CA GLU A 275 1.34 -18.81 -4.34
C GLU A 275 1.76 -17.59 -3.49
N LEU A 276 2.61 -17.81 -2.50
CA LEU A 276 3.13 -16.72 -1.68
C LEU A 276 4.04 -15.79 -2.49
N ASP A 277 4.88 -16.32 -3.39
CA ASP A 277 5.72 -15.55 -4.30
C ASP A 277 4.88 -14.66 -5.23
N PHE A 278 3.81 -15.24 -5.79
CA PHE A 278 2.85 -14.50 -6.60
C PHE A 278 2.20 -13.35 -5.83
N LEU A 279 1.80 -13.55 -4.57
CA LEU A 279 1.24 -12.50 -3.72
C LEU A 279 2.28 -11.43 -3.37
N VAL A 280 3.51 -11.85 -3.07
CA VAL A 280 4.64 -10.92 -2.81
C VAL A 280 4.92 -10.08 -4.05
N ALA A 281 5.00 -10.69 -5.23
CA ALA A 281 5.25 -9.98 -6.48
C ALA A 281 4.17 -8.92 -6.76
N LYS A 282 2.88 -9.27 -6.62
CA LYS A 282 1.77 -8.32 -6.73
C LYS A 282 1.88 -7.17 -5.71
N SER A 283 2.26 -7.48 -4.49
CA SER A 283 2.39 -6.49 -3.42
C SER A 283 3.55 -5.51 -3.66
N LEU A 284 4.68 -6.00 -4.15
CA LEU A 284 5.84 -5.16 -4.47
C LEU A 284 5.54 -4.24 -5.66
N TYR A 285 4.89 -4.74 -6.69
CA TYR A 285 4.41 -3.94 -7.81
C TYR A 285 3.38 -2.88 -7.37
N ALA A 286 2.45 -3.25 -6.47
CA ALA A 286 1.51 -2.31 -5.89
C ALA A 286 2.21 -1.16 -5.15
N ASN A 287 3.27 -1.46 -4.40
CA ASN A 287 4.07 -0.46 -3.70
C ASN A 287 4.80 0.48 -4.68
N GLU A 288 5.35 -0.04 -5.78
CA GLU A 288 5.98 0.76 -6.84
C GLU A 288 5.01 1.79 -7.40
N LEU A 289 3.78 1.37 -7.70
CA LEU A 289 2.74 2.26 -8.21
C LEU A 289 2.09 3.14 -7.12
N SER A 290 2.44 2.98 -5.85
CA SER A 290 1.69 3.54 -4.72
C SER A 290 0.19 3.24 -4.87
N ALA A 291 -0.12 1.99 -5.16
CA ALA A 291 -1.47 1.50 -5.41
C ALA A 291 -2.16 1.09 -4.10
N VAL A 292 -3.48 1.12 -4.11
CA VAL A 292 -4.32 0.68 -3.00
C VAL A 292 -5.15 -0.53 -3.40
N VAL A 293 -5.48 -1.37 -2.46
CA VAL A 293 -6.46 -2.43 -2.67
C VAL A 293 -7.84 -1.81 -2.66
N ALA A 294 -8.58 -1.98 -3.76
CA ALA A 294 -9.92 -1.42 -3.85
C ALA A 294 -10.90 -2.13 -2.90
N THR A 295 -11.79 -1.35 -2.29
CA THR A 295 -12.91 -1.90 -1.51
C THR A 295 -13.91 -2.56 -2.48
N PRO A 296 -14.11 -3.90 -2.43
CA PRO A 296 -14.96 -4.59 -3.39
C PRO A 296 -16.45 -4.40 -3.06
N LYS A 297 -17.25 -4.08 -4.09
CA LYS A 297 -18.72 -3.97 -4.00
C LYS A 297 -19.37 -5.05 -4.87
N ASP A 298 -20.49 -5.63 -4.43
CA ASP A 298 -21.23 -6.64 -5.22
C ASP A 298 -22.11 -6.02 -6.32
N ASN A 299 -22.42 -4.73 -6.22
CA ASN A 299 -23.13 -3.97 -7.24
C ASN A 299 -22.14 -3.35 -8.24
N GLN A 300 -22.67 -2.85 -9.34
CA GLN A 300 -21.91 -2.03 -10.29
C GLN A 300 -21.56 -0.69 -9.62
N TYR A 301 -20.29 -0.42 -9.50
CA TYR A 301 -19.79 0.76 -8.81
C TYR A 301 -18.37 1.08 -9.23
N ILE A 302 -18.09 2.31 -9.51
CA ILE A 302 -16.75 2.83 -9.75
C ILE A 302 -16.62 4.14 -8.98
N ASP A 303 -15.79 4.17 -7.97
CA ASP A 303 -15.40 5.40 -7.27
C ASP A 303 -13.88 5.38 -7.10
N LEU A 304 -13.23 6.21 -7.89
CA LEU A 304 -11.78 6.31 -7.98
C LEU A 304 -11.35 7.74 -7.66
N ILE A 305 -10.59 7.92 -6.60
CA ILE A 305 -10.06 9.22 -6.21
C ILE A 305 -8.58 9.29 -6.60
N GLU A 306 -8.21 10.31 -7.39
CA GLU A 306 -6.85 10.54 -7.86
C GLU A 306 -6.23 9.30 -8.52
N ALA A 307 -7.00 8.65 -9.38
CA ALA A 307 -6.57 7.49 -10.15
C ALA A 307 -5.52 7.88 -11.21
N ARG A 308 -4.51 7.06 -11.37
CA ARG A 308 -3.39 7.25 -12.30
C ARG A 308 -3.33 6.10 -13.29
N HIS A 309 -2.96 6.38 -14.52
CA HIS A 309 -2.76 5.33 -15.52
C HIS A 309 -1.51 4.52 -15.16
N PRO A 310 -1.60 3.19 -14.95
CA PRO A 310 -0.48 2.40 -14.44
C PRO A 310 0.73 2.33 -15.39
N LEU A 311 0.50 2.43 -16.70
CA LEU A 311 1.56 2.36 -17.72
C LEU A 311 2.17 3.71 -18.09
N ILE A 312 1.72 4.81 -17.51
CA ILE A 312 2.34 6.13 -17.69
C ILE A 312 3.28 6.40 -16.52
N ASP A 313 4.42 7.02 -16.80
CA ASP A 313 5.39 7.43 -15.77
C ASP A 313 4.67 8.13 -14.61
N GLN A 314 4.77 7.56 -13.41
CA GLN A 314 4.04 8.01 -12.23
C GLN A 314 4.42 9.44 -11.78
N LYS A 315 5.54 9.98 -12.28
CA LYS A 315 5.95 11.38 -12.06
C LYS A 315 5.31 12.36 -13.02
N LYS A 316 4.80 11.89 -14.16
CA LYS A 316 4.23 12.71 -15.23
C LYS A 316 2.71 12.55 -15.36
N VAL A 317 2.17 11.44 -14.90
CA VAL A 317 0.75 11.14 -14.98
C VAL A 317 -0.06 12.16 -14.18
N VAL A 318 -1.14 12.65 -14.77
CA VAL A 318 -2.09 13.54 -14.09
C VAL A 318 -3.16 12.68 -13.41
N PRO A 319 -3.27 12.72 -12.07
CA PRO A 319 -4.29 11.95 -11.37
C PRO A 319 -5.68 12.54 -11.64
N ASN A 320 -6.67 11.66 -11.81
CA ASN A 320 -8.06 12.01 -12.07
C ASN A 320 -9.02 11.19 -11.22
N SER A 321 -10.18 11.76 -10.89
CA SER A 321 -11.22 11.07 -10.14
C SER A 321 -12.40 10.73 -11.03
N TYR A 322 -12.98 9.53 -10.83
CA TYR A 322 -14.06 9.00 -11.65
C TYR A 322 -15.14 8.40 -10.75
N HIS A 323 -16.39 8.76 -10.99
CA HIS A 323 -17.52 8.24 -10.23
C HIS A 323 -18.63 7.75 -11.17
N LEU A 324 -19.02 6.48 -11.05
CA LEU A 324 -20.18 5.89 -11.70
C LEU A 324 -20.86 4.94 -10.71
N ASP A 325 -22.18 5.06 -10.61
CA ASP A 325 -23.00 4.25 -9.73
C ASP A 325 -24.36 3.91 -10.35
N ASN A 326 -25.30 3.42 -9.57
CA ASN A 326 -26.65 3.09 -10.05
C ASN A 326 -27.48 4.34 -10.38
N GLU A 327 -27.14 5.51 -9.86
CA GLU A 327 -27.82 6.77 -10.15
C GLU A 327 -27.22 7.43 -11.40
N LYS A 328 -25.90 7.56 -11.45
CA LYS A 328 -25.13 8.11 -12.57
C LYS A 328 -24.38 6.99 -13.29
N ARG A 329 -25.10 6.26 -14.15
CA ARG A 329 -24.61 5.07 -14.82
C ARG A 329 -23.77 5.35 -16.06
N ILE A 330 -24.05 6.44 -16.76
CA ILE A 330 -23.37 6.77 -18.02
C ILE A 330 -22.68 8.12 -17.90
N VAL A 331 -21.41 8.16 -18.23
CA VAL A 331 -20.62 9.39 -18.29
C VAL A 331 -20.26 9.71 -19.74
N ILE A 332 -20.68 10.88 -20.21
CA ILE A 332 -20.35 11.39 -21.55
C ILE A 332 -19.16 12.35 -21.43
N ILE A 333 -18.04 11.99 -22.04
CA ILE A 333 -16.80 12.77 -22.00
C ILE A 333 -16.72 13.65 -23.24
N SER A 334 -16.73 14.96 -23.05
CA SER A 334 -16.59 15.95 -24.10
C SER A 334 -15.25 16.72 -24.01
N GLY A 335 -14.90 17.43 -25.07
CA GLY A 335 -13.66 18.22 -25.14
C GLY A 335 -12.78 17.86 -26.34
N PRO A 336 -11.62 18.53 -26.51
CA PRO A 336 -10.71 18.29 -27.65
C PRO A 336 -10.10 16.89 -27.62
N ASN A 337 -9.82 16.30 -28.79
CA ASN A 337 -9.25 14.94 -28.90
C ASN A 337 -7.88 14.83 -28.22
N ALA A 338 -7.03 15.85 -28.34
CA ALA A 338 -5.73 15.92 -27.66
C ALA A 338 -5.84 16.10 -26.13
N GLY A 339 -7.06 16.26 -25.58
CA GLY A 339 -7.28 16.51 -24.14
C GLY A 339 -7.08 15.31 -23.21
N GLY A 340 -7.01 14.08 -23.75
CA GLY A 340 -6.83 12.85 -22.95
C GLY A 340 -8.13 12.05 -22.72
N LYS A 341 -9.19 12.22 -23.54
CA LYS A 341 -10.45 11.44 -23.45
C LYS A 341 -10.18 9.94 -23.51
N THR A 342 -9.48 9.49 -24.56
CA THR A 342 -9.06 8.09 -24.76
C THR A 342 -8.23 7.55 -23.58
N VAL A 343 -7.32 8.36 -23.05
CA VAL A 343 -6.50 7.99 -21.90
C VAL A 343 -7.36 7.80 -20.64
N SER A 344 -8.38 8.66 -20.44
CA SER A 344 -9.32 8.51 -19.32
C SER A 344 -10.12 7.21 -19.42
N LEU A 345 -10.66 6.88 -20.61
CA LEU A 345 -11.35 5.62 -20.86
C LEU A 345 -10.41 4.41 -20.60
N LYS A 346 -9.20 4.45 -21.16
CA LYS A 346 -8.20 3.40 -20.94
C LYS A 346 -7.80 3.27 -19.46
N THR A 347 -7.68 4.39 -18.75
CA THR A 347 -7.34 4.39 -17.31
C THR A 347 -8.40 3.65 -16.50
N VAL A 348 -9.68 4.00 -16.67
CA VAL A 348 -10.77 3.35 -15.95
C VAL A 348 -10.89 1.88 -16.34
N GLY A 349 -10.83 1.57 -17.63
CA GLY A 349 -10.90 0.18 -18.11
C GLY A 349 -9.77 -0.70 -17.58
N LEU A 350 -8.54 -0.19 -17.62
CA LEU A 350 -7.37 -0.93 -17.12
C LEU A 350 -7.40 -1.12 -15.60
N ILE A 351 -7.81 -0.08 -14.85
CA ILE A 351 -7.97 -0.16 -13.38
C ILE A 351 -9.03 -1.19 -13.01
N VAL A 352 -10.19 -1.19 -13.69
CA VAL A 352 -11.23 -2.19 -13.47
C VAL A 352 -10.72 -3.59 -13.82
N LEU A 353 -10.00 -3.75 -14.93
CA LEU A 353 -9.40 -5.03 -15.32
C LEU A 353 -8.39 -5.52 -14.28
N MET A 354 -7.50 -4.64 -13.78
CA MET A 354 -6.56 -4.96 -12.69
C MET A 354 -7.29 -5.46 -11.46
N ASN A 355 -8.32 -4.73 -11.01
CA ASN A 355 -9.13 -5.13 -9.86
C ASN A 355 -9.80 -6.48 -10.06
N GLN A 356 -10.37 -6.76 -11.24
CA GLN A 356 -11.01 -8.03 -11.58
C GLN A 356 -10.00 -9.19 -11.67
N CYS A 357 -8.71 -8.90 -11.87
CA CYS A 357 -7.61 -9.86 -11.77
C CYS A 357 -7.03 -9.97 -10.35
N GLY A 358 -7.61 -9.31 -9.36
CA GLY A 358 -7.14 -9.32 -7.98
C GLY A 358 -5.82 -8.57 -7.78
N LEU A 359 -5.62 -7.46 -8.49
CA LEU A 359 -4.48 -6.54 -8.35
C LEU A 359 -4.91 -5.26 -7.63
N ALA A 360 -3.99 -4.65 -6.92
CA ALA A 360 -4.16 -3.29 -6.39
C ALA A 360 -4.14 -2.26 -7.53
N VAL A 361 -4.77 -1.11 -7.30
CA VAL A 361 -4.98 -0.10 -8.33
C VAL A 361 -4.32 1.24 -7.95
N PRO A 362 -3.68 1.94 -8.88
CA PRO A 362 -2.96 3.17 -8.62
C PRO A 362 -3.92 4.35 -8.43
N SER A 363 -4.43 4.51 -7.22
CA SER A 363 -5.33 5.59 -6.82
C SER A 363 -5.11 5.94 -5.35
N GLN A 364 -5.60 7.11 -4.90
CA GLN A 364 -5.58 7.48 -3.50
C GLN A 364 -6.62 6.67 -2.70
N LYS A 365 -7.81 6.46 -3.29
CA LYS A 365 -8.89 5.62 -2.77
C LYS A 365 -9.61 4.96 -3.94
N ALA A 366 -10.01 3.71 -3.78
CA ALA A 366 -10.78 2.98 -4.77
C ALA A 366 -11.89 2.16 -4.13
N GLU A 367 -13.11 2.29 -4.65
CA GLU A 367 -14.23 1.40 -4.40
C GLU A 367 -14.73 0.90 -5.76
N LEU A 368 -14.64 -0.41 -5.99
CA LEU A 368 -14.92 -0.99 -7.30
C LEU A 368 -15.92 -2.14 -7.20
N GLY A 369 -16.91 -2.10 -8.07
CA GLY A 369 -17.89 -3.14 -8.25
C GLY A 369 -17.36 -4.33 -9.04
N TYR A 370 -18.15 -5.43 -9.00
CA TYR A 370 -17.90 -6.59 -9.85
C TYR A 370 -18.59 -6.42 -11.19
N PHE A 371 -17.84 -6.57 -12.29
CA PHE A 371 -18.34 -6.56 -13.67
C PHE A 371 -18.18 -7.95 -14.28
N LYS A 372 -19.27 -8.43 -14.91
CA LYS A 372 -19.25 -9.71 -15.58
C LYS A 372 -18.43 -9.66 -16.88
N ASN A 373 -18.60 -8.58 -17.63
CA ASN A 373 -17.85 -8.32 -18.86
C ASN A 373 -17.43 -6.83 -18.92
N ILE A 374 -16.32 -6.59 -19.60
CA ILE A 374 -15.86 -5.26 -19.98
C ILE A 374 -15.89 -5.21 -21.51
N TYR A 375 -16.74 -4.37 -22.08
CA TYR A 375 -16.84 -4.13 -23.51
C TYR A 375 -16.11 -2.84 -23.87
N ILE A 376 -15.33 -2.89 -24.92
CA ILE A 376 -14.53 -1.77 -25.36
C ILE A 376 -14.70 -1.52 -26.85
N ASP A 377 -14.73 -0.26 -27.23
CA ASP A 377 -14.57 0.24 -28.60
C ASP A 377 -13.63 1.44 -28.52
N ILE A 378 -12.32 1.17 -28.39
CA ILE A 378 -11.27 2.15 -28.17
C ILE A 378 -10.10 1.85 -29.12
N GLY A 379 -9.70 2.83 -29.91
CA GLY A 379 -8.50 2.79 -30.72
C GLY A 379 -8.75 3.08 -32.19
N ASP A 380 -7.70 3.57 -32.88
CA ASP A 380 -7.67 3.76 -34.31
C ASP A 380 -7.50 2.39 -34.98
N ASN A 381 -8.58 1.82 -35.47
CA ASN A 381 -8.54 0.61 -36.32
C ASN A 381 -7.90 0.93 -37.72
N GLN A 382 -6.73 1.59 -37.71
CA GLN A 382 -5.92 1.83 -38.92
C GLN A 382 -5.03 0.61 -39.23
N SER A 383 -5.56 -0.61 -39.16
CA SER A 383 -4.83 -1.72 -39.73
C SER A 383 -4.94 -1.67 -41.25
N LEU A 384 -3.81 -1.47 -41.90
CA LEU A 384 -3.66 -1.44 -43.37
C LEU A 384 -4.10 -2.77 -44.05
N SER A 385 -4.50 -3.78 -43.29
CA SER A 385 -4.86 -5.11 -43.77
C SER A 385 -6.36 -5.32 -44.05
N ASP A 386 -7.25 -4.51 -43.47
CA ASP A 386 -8.68 -4.64 -43.66
C ASP A 386 -9.28 -3.40 -44.35
N ASN A 387 -9.74 -3.57 -45.56
CA ASN A 387 -10.38 -2.55 -46.42
C ASN A 387 -11.75 -2.04 -45.89
N LEU A 388 -12.09 -2.24 -44.61
CA LEU A 388 -13.28 -1.71 -43.98
C LEU A 388 -13.01 -0.26 -43.54
N SER A 389 -13.92 0.67 -43.86
CA SER A 389 -13.84 2.03 -43.33
C SER A 389 -13.86 1.99 -41.78
N THR A 390 -13.17 2.91 -41.12
CA THR A 390 -13.15 3.05 -39.66
C THR A 390 -14.54 3.02 -39.05
N PHE A 391 -15.52 3.65 -39.71
CA PHE A 391 -16.94 3.64 -39.29
C PHE A 391 -17.53 2.22 -39.27
N SER A 392 -17.30 1.41 -40.32
CA SER A 392 -17.83 0.04 -40.39
C SER A 392 -17.23 -0.86 -39.29
N ALA A 393 -15.97 -0.69 -38.94
CA ALA A 393 -15.31 -1.42 -37.86
C ALA A 393 -15.92 -1.08 -36.49
N HIS A 394 -16.10 0.21 -36.17
CA HIS A 394 -16.80 0.67 -34.98
C HIS A 394 -18.23 0.13 -34.89
N MET A 395 -18.99 0.20 -36.01
CA MET A 395 -20.38 -0.28 -36.04
C MET A 395 -20.49 -1.79 -35.84
N ASN A 396 -19.54 -2.55 -36.36
CA ASN A 396 -19.50 -3.99 -36.11
C ASN A 396 -19.27 -4.30 -34.61
N GLN A 397 -18.32 -3.58 -33.97
CA GLN A 397 -18.00 -3.75 -32.56
C GLN A 397 -19.17 -3.32 -31.66
N ILE A 398 -19.77 -2.16 -31.93
CA ILE A 398 -20.97 -1.69 -31.23
C ILE A 398 -22.15 -2.63 -31.44
N GLY A 399 -22.31 -3.18 -32.67
CA GLY A 399 -23.31 -4.19 -32.97
C GLY A 399 -23.18 -5.44 -32.11
N GLU A 400 -21.97 -5.91 -31.92
CA GLU A 400 -21.71 -7.05 -31.01
C GLU A 400 -21.95 -6.69 -29.53
N ILE A 401 -21.56 -5.49 -29.08
CA ILE A 401 -21.81 -5.02 -27.72
C ILE A 401 -23.32 -4.99 -27.46
N THR A 402 -24.08 -4.34 -28.33
CA THR A 402 -25.55 -4.17 -28.16
C THR A 402 -26.31 -5.48 -28.12
N GLN A 403 -25.83 -6.54 -28.79
CA GLN A 403 -26.44 -7.87 -28.76
C GLN A 403 -26.18 -8.65 -27.46
N LYS A 404 -25.08 -8.39 -26.76
CA LYS A 404 -24.59 -9.21 -25.64
C LYS A 404 -24.66 -8.50 -24.28
N ILE A 405 -24.84 -7.19 -24.28
CA ILE A 405 -24.79 -6.37 -23.08
C ILE A 405 -25.88 -6.72 -22.07
N GLY A 406 -25.48 -6.81 -20.80
CA GLY A 406 -26.36 -7.03 -19.64
C GLY A 406 -26.16 -6.00 -18.54
N GLY A 407 -26.98 -6.11 -17.50
CA GLY A 407 -26.98 -5.13 -16.41
C GLY A 407 -25.76 -5.18 -15.49
N LYS A 408 -24.81 -6.11 -15.64
CA LYS A 408 -23.57 -6.18 -14.84
C LYS A 408 -22.30 -5.98 -15.68
N ASP A 409 -22.41 -5.19 -16.75
CA ASP A 409 -21.31 -4.99 -17.68
C ASP A 409 -20.81 -3.54 -17.64
N LEU A 410 -19.54 -3.34 -17.97
CA LEU A 410 -18.92 -2.03 -18.20
C LEU A 410 -18.71 -1.84 -19.69
N VAL A 411 -19.09 -0.67 -20.22
CA VAL A 411 -18.94 -0.30 -21.63
C VAL A 411 -18.07 0.94 -21.74
N LEU A 412 -17.04 0.88 -22.58
CA LEU A 412 -16.12 1.97 -22.85
C LEU A 412 -16.08 2.22 -24.36
N ILE A 413 -16.59 3.37 -24.80
CA ILE A 413 -16.64 3.72 -26.22
C ILE A 413 -15.93 5.05 -26.45
N ASP A 414 -14.99 5.05 -27.38
CA ASP A 414 -14.32 6.27 -27.80
C ASP A 414 -14.89 6.78 -29.12
N GLU A 415 -15.05 8.08 -29.25
CA GLU A 415 -15.53 8.79 -30.43
C GLU A 415 -16.82 8.23 -31.05
N LEU A 416 -17.84 7.93 -30.22
CA LEU A 416 -19.09 7.35 -30.65
C LEU A 416 -19.77 8.18 -31.77
N GLY A 417 -20.07 7.52 -32.91
CA GLY A 417 -20.79 8.06 -34.04
C GLY A 417 -19.92 8.81 -35.06
N THR A 418 -18.60 8.81 -34.92
CA THR A 418 -17.69 9.43 -35.87
C THR A 418 -17.46 8.59 -37.13
N GLY A 419 -17.00 9.22 -38.21
CA GLY A 419 -16.65 8.53 -39.46
C GLY A 419 -17.79 8.41 -40.50
N THR A 420 -18.96 9.02 -40.27
CA THR A 420 -20.08 9.12 -41.23
C THR A 420 -20.62 10.55 -41.35
N ASP A 421 -21.74 10.74 -42.05
CA ASP A 421 -22.40 12.03 -42.05
C ASP A 421 -22.69 12.50 -40.60
N PRO A 422 -22.34 13.75 -40.23
CA PRO A 422 -22.48 14.24 -38.87
C PRO A 422 -23.89 14.12 -38.29
N ARG A 423 -24.94 14.31 -39.08
CA ARG A 423 -26.34 14.22 -38.62
C ARG A 423 -26.76 12.77 -38.37
N GLU A 424 -26.36 11.86 -39.26
CA GLU A 424 -26.60 10.41 -39.08
C GLU A 424 -25.83 9.87 -37.91
N GLY A 425 -24.55 10.26 -37.79
CA GLY A 425 -23.67 9.86 -36.66
C GLY A 425 -24.21 10.32 -35.31
N GLU A 426 -24.67 11.57 -35.20
CA GLU A 426 -25.27 12.11 -33.99
C GLU A 426 -26.58 11.39 -33.61
N ALA A 427 -27.48 11.18 -34.60
CA ALA A 427 -28.73 10.46 -34.36
C ALA A 427 -28.50 9.01 -33.88
N LEU A 428 -27.54 8.32 -34.51
CA LEU A 428 -27.16 6.97 -34.15
C LEU A 428 -26.52 6.91 -32.74
N ALA A 429 -25.61 7.84 -32.45
CA ALA A 429 -24.96 7.95 -31.15
C ALA A 429 -26.00 8.17 -30.02
N LEU A 430 -26.95 9.06 -30.23
CA LEU A 430 -28.04 9.29 -29.29
C LEU A 430 -28.91 8.04 -29.08
N ALA A 431 -29.25 7.33 -30.15
CA ALA A 431 -30.01 6.08 -30.07
C ALA A 431 -29.25 4.97 -29.28
N ILE A 432 -27.95 4.85 -29.50
CA ILE A 432 -27.08 3.89 -28.78
C ILE A 432 -27.04 4.26 -27.30
N VAL A 433 -26.81 5.52 -26.93
CA VAL A 433 -26.76 5.95 -25.53
C VAL A 433 -28.09 5.67 -24.83
N LYS A 434 -29.23 5.98 -25.44
CA LYS A 434 -30.57 5.64 -24.92
C LYS A 434 -30.74 4.12 -24.72
N TYR A 435 -30.24 3.34 -25.65
CA TYR A 435 -30.30 1.89 -25.54
C TYR A 435 -29.47 1.38 -24.36
N LEU A 436 -28.24 1.89 -24.18
CA LEU A 436 -27.37 1.54 -23.06
C LEU A 436 -27.99 1.95 -21.70
N GLU A 437 -28.60 3.14 -21.63
CA GLU A 437 -29.31 3.62 -20.44
C GLU A 437 -30.39 2.62 -19.98
N ASN A 438 -31.16 2.08 -20.93
CA ASN A 438 -32.23 1.10 -20.67
C ASN A 438 -31.69 -0.28 -20.26
N LYS A 439 -30.42 -0.58 -20.52
CA LYS A 439 -29.77 -1.86 -20.15
C LYS A 439 -29.21 -1.89 -18.72
N ASN A 440 -29.26 -0.78 -17.99
CA ASN A 440 -28.74 -0.61 -16.65
C ASN A 440 -27.26 -1.03 -16.49
N CYS A 441 -26.45 -0.87 -17.54
CA CYS A 441 -24.99 -1.07 -17.48
C CYS A 441 -24.28 0.23 -17.09
N LEU A 442 -23.04 0.14 -16.61
CA LEU A 442 -22.18 1.32 -16.49
C LEU A 442 -21.48 1.59 -17.83
N ALA A 443 -21.41 2.85 -18.23
CA ALA A 443 -20.73 3.21 -19.47
C ALA A 443 -19.95 4.53 -19.36
N MET A 444 -18.79 4.59 -20.02
CA MET A 444 -18.09 5.84 -20.29
C MET A 444 -17.93 5.99 -21.80
N ILE A 445 -18.39 7.13 -22.33
CA ILE A 445 -18.48 7.35 -23.78
C ILE A 445 -17.86 8.69 -24.10
N SER A 446 -16.87 8.73 -24.98
CA SER A 446 -16.41 10.00 -25.51
C SER A 446 -17.17 10.38 -26.78
N SER A 447 -17.53 11.65 -26.89
CA SER A 447 -18.17 12.18 -28.09
C SER A 447 -18.02 13.71 -28.19
N HIS A 448 -18.16 14.22 -29.39
CA HIS A 448 -18.14 15.65 -29.64
C HIS A 448 -19.52 16.19 -30.05
N PHE A 449 -20.54 15.34 -30.18
CA PHE A 449 -21.88 15.72 -30.61
C PHE A 449 -22.67 16.53 -29.56
N PRO A 450 -23.23 17.71 -29.95
CA PRO A 450 -24.00 18.53 -29.02
C PRO A 450 -25.26 17.84 -28.47
N ALA A 451 -26.00 17.09 -29.28
CA ALA A 451 -27.22 16.40 -28.84
C ALA A 451 -27.00 15.42 -27.68
N LEU A 452 -25.83 14.80 -27.61
CA LEU A 452 -25.47 13.91 -26.47
C LEU A 452 -25.27 14.70 -25.18
N LYS A 453 -24.66 15.91 -25.25
CA LYS A 453 -24.51 16.80 -24.11
C LYS A 453 -25.86 17.31 -23.59
N GLU A 454 -26.75 17.68 -24.51
CA GLU A 454 -28.11 18.12 -24.17
C GLU A 454 -28.92 16.99 -23.55
N TYR A 455 -28.84 15.78 -24.12
CA TYR A 455 -29.53 14.62 -23.57
C TYR A 455 -29.05 14.26 -22.16
N ALA A 456 -27.74 14.37 -21.90
CA ALA A 456 -27.21 14.14 -20.58
C ALA A 456 -27.71 15.14 -19.50
N PHE A 457 -28.08 16.36 -19.88
CA PHE A 457 -28.74 17.30 -18.95
C PHE A 457 -30.19 16.92 -18.64
N LEU A 458 -30.83 16.22 -19.55
CA LEU A 458 -32.25 15.83 -19.40
C LEU A 458 -32.41 14.48 -18.69
N SER A 459 -31.38 13.63 -18.68
CA SER A 459 -31.40 12.32 -18.06
C SER A 459 -30.90 12.37 -16.61
N GLU A 460 -31.63 11.68 -15.73
CA GLU A 460 -31.21 11.49 -14.34
C GLU A 460 -30.01 10.51 -14.20
N HIS A 461 -29.80 9.64 -15.21
CA HIS A 461 -28.84 8.56 -15.19
C HIS A 461 -27.55 8.82 -15.97
N ILE A 462 -27.50 9.93 -16.69
CA ILE A 462 -26.36 10.30 -17.53
C ILE A 462 -25.71 11.55 -16.96
N GLU A 463 -24.42 11.61 -16.95
CA GLU A 463 -23.68 12.77 -16.50
C GLU A 463 -22.71 13.27 -17.57
N ASN A 464 -22.70 14.59 -17.77
CA ASN A 464 -21.71 15.23 -18.62
C ASN A 464 -20.35 15.32 -17.89
N SER A 465 -19.28 15.16 -18.64
CA SER A 465 -17.93 15.39 -18.16
C SER A 465 -17.05 15.99 -19.24
N SER A 466 -15.91 16.52 -18.84
CA SER A 466 -14.99 17.18 -19.77
C SER A 466 -13.53 16.98 -19.38
N MET A 467 -12.67 17.10 -20.39
CA MET A 467 -11.25 17.32 -20.17
C MET A 467 -10.97 18.80 -20.07
N VAL A 468 -10.36 19.22 -18.96
CA VAL A 468 -10.04 20.63 -18.69
C VAL A 468 -8.96 21.11 -19.64
N PHE A 469 -9.20 22.25 -20.25
CA PHE A 469 -8.26 22.93 -21.16
C PHE A 469 -7.78 24.23 -20.51
N ASP A 470 -6.50 24.55 -20.62
CA ASP A 470 -5.93 25.82 -20.15
C ASP A 470 -6.17 26.88 -21.22
N GLU A 471 -7.11 27.78 -20.97
CA GLU A 471 -7.52 28.84 -21.92
C GLU A 471 -6.43 29.89 -22.15
N GLU A 472 -5.57 30.14 -21.17
CA GLU A 472 -4.48 31.12 -21.28
C GLU A 472 -3.33 30.57 -22.10
N LYS A 473 -2.97 29.30 -21.84
CA LYS A 473 -1.86 28.63 -22.54
C LYS A 473 -2.31 27.92 -23.79
N LEU A 474 -3.61 27.74 -24.00
CA LEU A 474 -4.20 26.91 -25.05
C LEU A 474 -3.58 25.51 -25.14
N LEU A 475 -3.41 24.87 -23.97
CA LEU A 475 -2.82 23.55 -23.82
C LEU A 475 -3.76 22.62 -23.04
N PRO A 476 -3.76 21.30 -23.35
CA PRO A 476 -4.50 20.34 -22.55
C PRO A 476 -3.87 20.23 -21.16
N THR A 477 -4.69 20.18 -20.13
CA THR A 477 -4.26 19.94 -18.75
C THR A 477 -4.29 18.47 -18.38
N TYR A 478 -4.91 17.62 -19.20
CA TYR A 478 -5.19 16.18 -18.94
C TYR A 478 -6.00 15.93 -17.67
N ARG A 479 -6.68 16.97 -17.14
CA ARG A 479 -7.54 16.85 -15.98
C ARG A 479 -8.96 16.55 -16.41
N PHE A 480 -9.53 15.49 -15.85
CA PHE A 480 -10.91 15.11 -16.00
C PHE A 480 -11.78 15.87 -15.00
N ARG A 481 -12.94 16.38 -15.47
CA ARG A 481 -13.92 17.04 -14.64
C ARG A 481 -15.29 16.43 -14.91
N GLN A 482 -15.84 15.79 -13.90
CA GLN A 482 -17.17 15.22 -13.93
C GLN A 482 -18.24 16.28 -13.57
N GLY A 483 -19.46 16.12 -14.09
CA GLY A 483 -20.58 17.06 -13.86
C GLY A 483 -20.58 18.31 -14.75
N VAL A 484 -19.53 18.53 -15.54
CA VAL A 484 -19.41 19.75 -16.37
C VAL A 484 -19.09 19.37 -17.82
N PRO A 485 -19.92 19.73 -18.79
CA PRO A 485 -19.64 19.50 -20.20
C PRO A 485 -18.47 20.37 -20.70
N GLY A 486 -17.71 19.87 -21.68
CA GLY A 486 -16.59 20.59 -22.27
C GLY A 486 -17.01 21.59 -23.34
N MET A 487 -16.30 22.71 -23.38
CA MET A 487 -16.40 23.68 -24.47
C MET A 487 -15.53 23.25 -25.67
N SER A 488 -15.86 23.74 -26.86
CA SER A 488 -15.06 23.51 -28.07
C SER A 488 -14.09 24.69 -28.25
N TYR A 489 -12.80 24.44 -28.25
CA TYR A 489 -11.74 25.46 -28.40
C TYR A 489 -11.10 25.44 -29.80
N ALA A 490 -11.77 24.83 -30.79
CA ALA A 490 -11.18 24.62 -32.11
C ALA A 490 -10.77 25.93 -32.79
N LEU A 491 -11.56 27.00 -32.68
CA LEU A 491 -11.26 28.29 -33.30
C LEU A 491 -10.12 29.03 -32.56
N ASP A 492 -10.05 28.93 -31.26
CA ASP A 492 -8.97 29.56 -30.48
C ASP A 492 -7.63 28.83 -30.68
N VAL A 493 -7.67 27.52 -30.80
CA VAL A 493 -6.53 26.70 -31.19
C VAL A 493 -6.09 27.01 -32.62
N ALA A 494 -7.02 27.15 -33.58
CA ALA A 494 -6.71 27.50 -34.95
C ALA A 494 -5.98 28.85 -35.07
N ASN A 495 -6.42 29.84 -34.30
CA ASN A 495 -5.76 31.15 -34.21
C ASN A 495 -4.32 31.04 -33.74
N ARG A 496 -4.08 30.21 -32.71
CA ARG A 496 -2.70 29.98 -32.19
C ARG A 496 -1.76 29.30 -33.19
N TYR A 497 -2.28 28.40 -34.00
CA TYR A 497 -1.50 27.73 -35.05
C TYR A 497 -1.30 28.56 -36.32
N GLY A 498 -1.66 29.85 -36.27
CA GLY A 498 -1.36 30.82 -37.30
C GLY A 498 -2.38 30.88 -38.45
N ILE A 499 -3.58 30.37 -38.24
CA ILE A 499 -4.68 30.62 -39.18
C ILE A 499 -5.03 32.11 -39.12
N CYS A 500 -5.19 32.74 -40.30
CA CYS A 500 -5.45 34.16 -40.45
C CYS A 500 -6.67 34.58 -39.59
N GLU A 501 -6.54 35.69 -38.85
CA GLU A 501 -7.57 36.22 -37.94
C GLU A 501 -8.90 36.46 -38.67
N GLU A 502 -8.84 36.87 -39.94
CA GLU A 502 -10.04 37.08 -40.77
C GLU A 502 -10.84 35.79 -40.99
N ILE A 503 -10.16 34.65 -41.19
CA ILE A 503 -10.79 33.34 -41.33
C ILE A 503 -11.44 32.93 -39.99
N VAL A 504 -10.72 33.09 -38.87
CA VAL A 504 -11.23 32.75 -37.56
C VAL A 504 -12.44 33.62 -37.16
N LYS A 505 -12.38 34.92 -37.51
CA LYS A 505 -13.48 35.83 -37.29
C LYS A 505 -14.72 35.44 -38.12
N ASN A 506 -14.57 35.18 -39.43
CA ASN A 506 -15.63 34.73 -40.31
C ASN A 506 -16.23 33.40 -39.80
N ALA A 507 -15.41 32.48 -39.30
CA ALA A 507 -15.89 31.22 -38.72
C ALA A 507 -16.73 31.45 -37.44
N LYS A 508 -16.30 32.38 -36.56
CA LYS A 508 -17.06 32.78 -35.36
C LYS A 508 -18.39 33.43 -35.75
N ASP A 509 -18.39 34.32 -36.74
CA ASP A 509 -19.62 34.99 -37.25
C ASP A 509 -20.60 33.97 -37.86
N PHE A 510 -20.08 32.96 -38.58
CA PHE A 510 -20.90 31.89 -39.14
C PHE A 510 -21.53 31.01 -38.04
N LEU A 511 -20.79 30.64 -37.03
CA LEU A 511 -21.32 29.90 -35.87
C LEU A 511 -22.42 30.67 -35.16
N ASN A 512 -22.19 31.95 -34.84
CA ASN A 512 -23.18 32.81 -34.19
C ASN A 512 -24.45 33.03 -35.03
N SER A 513 -24.34 32.97 -36.37
CA SER A 513 -25.49 33.10 -37.27
C SER A 513 -26.35 31.82 -37.36
N THR A 514 -25.74 30.68 -37.11
CA THR A 514 -26.38 29.36 -37.25
C THR A 514 -26.97 28.85 -35.91
N GLU A 515 -26.45 29.27 -34.76
CA GLU A 515 -26.92 28.88 -33.43
C GLU A 515 -27.83 29.93 -32.79
N LYS A 516 -29.06 30.12 -33.32
CA LYS A 516 -30.14 30.76 -32.57
C LYS A 516 -30.95 29.75 -31.76
N ASN A 517 -30.31 29.06 -30.83
CA ASN A 517 -31.00 28.25 -29.83
C ASN A 517 -30.75 28.85 -28.43
N GLU A 518 -31.82 29.40 -27.82
CA GLU A 518 -31.83 29.93 -26.44
C GLU A 518 -31.27 28.93 -25.42
N SER A 519 -31.36 27.62 -25.71
CA SER A 519 -30.80 26.53 -24.87
C SER A 519 -29.26 26.55 -24.78
N SER A 520 -28.57 26.84 -25.92
CA SER A 520 -27.08 26.86 -25.95
C SER A 520 -26.52 28.03 -25.15
N GLU A 521 -27.20 29.17 -25.14
CA GLU A 521 -26.80 30.37 -24.40
C GLU A 521 -26.98 30.16 -22.89
N LEU A 522 -28.09 29.55 -22.46
CA LEU A 522 -28.35 29.20 -21.06
C LEU A 522 -27.36 28.18 -20.54
N ILE A 523 -27.00 27.16 -21.34
CA ILE A 523 -25.99 26.15 -21.03
C ILE A 523 -24.63 26.80 -20.84
N SER A 524 -24.24 27.76 -21.70
CA SER A 524 -22.96 28.46 -21.58
C SER A 524 -22.88 29.33 -20.30
N ILE A 525 -23.96 29.96 -19.89
CA ILE A 525 -24.03 30.74 -18.65
C ILE A 525 -23.98 29.84 -17.43
N LEU A 526 -24.70 28.72 -17.45
CA LEU A 526 -24.62 27.71 -16.36
C LEU A 526 -23.25 27.11 -16.24
N GLN A 527 -22.55 26.84 -17.35
CA GLN A 527 -21.18 26.36 -17.37
C GLN A 527 -20.22 27.35 -16.71
N LYS A 528 -20.27 28.63 -17.06
CA LYS A 528 -19.44 29.68 -16.44
C LYS A 528 -19.66 29.76 -14.92
N LYS A 529 -20.93 29.69 -14.50
CA LYS A 529 -21.24 29.72 -13.06
C LYS A 529 -20.77 28.44 -12.31
N LEU A 530 -20.88 27.27 -12.95
CA LEU A 530 -20.33 26.01 -12.43
C LEU A 530 -18.79 26.04 -12.34
N ASP A 531 -18.12 26.63 -13.33
CA ASP A 531 -16.67 26.80 -13.33
C ASP A 531 -16.21 27.73 -12.22
N GLU A 532 -16.93 28.82 -11.97
CA GLU A 532 -16.66 29.72 -10.84
C GLU A 532 -16.87 29.02 -9.49
N ALA A 533 -17.96 28.26 -9.34
CA ALA A 533 -18.23 27.49 -8.12
C ALA A 533 -17.17 26.42 -7.85
N ASN A 534 -16.78 25.66 -8.87
CA ASN A 534 -15.75 24.64 -8.79
C ASN A 534 -14.35 25.22 -8.54
N LYS A 535 -14.06 26.46 -9.01
CA LYS A 535 -12.81 27.16 -8.70
C LYS A 535 -12.75 27.54 -7.23
N LEU A 536 -13.86 27.99 -6.69
CA LEU A 536 -14.00 28.35 -5.27
C LEU A 536 -13.87 27.11 -4.35
N GLU A 537 -14.46 26.00 -4.77
CA GLU A 537 -14.37 24.70 -4.05
C GLU A 537 -12.93 24.17 -4.00
N ARG A 538 -12.18 24.31 -5.10
CA ARG A 538 -10.75 23.94 -5.13
C ARG A 538 -9.90 24.84 -4.24
N GLU A 539 -10.19 26.14 -4.18
CA GLU A 539 -9.51 27.06 -3.26
C GLU A 539 -9.81 26.71 -1.81
N LEU A 540 -11.06 26.33 -1.51
CA LEU A 540 -11.47 25.83 -0.20
C LEU A 540 -10.72 24.54 0.17
N SER A 541 -10.75 23.54 -0.72
CA SER A 541 -10.03 22.27 -0.49
C SER A 541 -8.52 22.44 -0.32
N LYS A 542 -7.89 23.39 -1.06
CA LYS A 542 -6.49 23.74 -0.84
C LYS A 542 -6.25 24.35 0.54
N LYS A 543 -7.13 25.26 0.96
CA LYS A 543 -7.04 25.87 2.29
C LYS A 543 -7.28 24.87 3.41
N GLU A 544 -8.20 23.92 3.21
CA GLU A 544 -8.44 22.83 4.16
C GLU A 544 -7.22 21.92 4.31
N LYS A 545 -6.54 21.57 3.22
CA LYS A 545 -5.27 20.80 3.27
C LYS A 545 -4.16 21.60 3.97
N GLU A 546 -4.03 22.89 3.68
CA GLU A 546 -3.06 23.76 4.36
C GLU A 546 -3.36 23.91 5.85
N ILE A 547 -4.63 23.94 6.24
CA ILE A 547 -5.06 24.00 7.66
C ILE A 547 -4.72 22.65 8.32
N ALA A 548 -5.04 21.52 7.72
CA ALA A 548 -4.74 20.19 8.25
C ALA A 548 -3.22 19.97 8.42
N GLU A 549 -2.39 20.42 7.47
CA GLU A 549 -0.92 20.38 7.61
C GLU A 549 -0.41 21.25 8.75
N LYS A 550 -1.01 22.44 8.93
CA LYS A 550 -0.65 23.33 10.04
C LYS A 550 -1.10 22.77 11.39
N GLU A 551 -2.25 22.13 11.46
CA GLU A 551 -2.74 21.45 12.68
C GLU A 551 -1.80 20.31 13.10
N ILE A 552 -1.39 19.45 12.16
CA ILE A 552 -0.40 18.38 12.42
C ILE A 552 0.95 18.97 12.90
N LYS A 553 1.36 20.11 12.34
CA LYS A 553 2.60 20.77 12.76
C LYS A 553 2.47 21.35 14.17
N ILE A 554 1.35 22.00 14.47
CA ILE A 554 1.06 22.55 15.80
C ILE A 554 1.02 21.45 16.85
N GLU A 555 0.41 20.30 16.53
CA GLU A 555 0.34 19.14 17.43
C GLU A 555 1.74 18.57 17.73
N LYS A 556 2.61 18.46 16.71
CA LYS A 556 4.01 18.07 16.89
C LYS A 556 4.81 19.07 17.72
N ASP A 557 4.61 20.36 17.47
CA ASP A 557 5.29 21.42 18.22
C ASP A 557 4.82 21.44 19.69
N GLN A 558 3.53 21.23 19.94
CA GLN A 558 2.97 21.09 21.29
C GLN A 558 3.55 19.86 22.02
N GLN A 559 3.69 18.73 21.32
CA GLN A 559 4.28 17.53 21.89
C GLN A 559 5.76 17.73 22.22
N ALA A 560 6.51 18.38 21.35
CA ALA A 560 7.92 18.72 21.60
C ALA A 560 8.10 19.73 22.76
N ILE A 561 7.19 20.69 22.90
CA ILE A 561 7.17 21.61 24.03
C ILE A 561 6.86 20.87 25.32
N LYS A 562 5.90 19.93 25.30
CA LYS A 562 5.53 19.11 26.45
C LYS A 562 6.72 18.27 26.93
N GLU A 563 7.41 17.59 26.01
CA GLU A 563 8.60 16.78 26.33
C GLU A 563 9.75 17.64 26.89
N LYS A 564 9.97 18.83 26.33
CA LYS A 564 10.96 19.77 26.87
C LYS A 564 10.59 20.26 28.27
N ARG A 565 9.30 20.53 28.51
CA ARG A 565 8.81 20.95 29.83
C ARG A 565 8.96 19.84 30.87
N GLU A 566 8.66 18.59 30.51
CA GLU A 566 8.83 17.43 31.40
C GLU A 566 10.29 17.23 31.77
N LYS A 567 11.23 17.33 30.81
CA LYS A 567 12.66 17.27 31.07
C LYS A 567 13.14 18.41 31.99
N LEU A 568 12.67 19.63 31.74
CA LEU A 568 13.04 20.78 32.56
C LEU A 568 12.51 20.64 34.01
N LEU A 569 11.35 20.03 34.18
CA LEU A 569 10.80 19.71 35.51
C LEU A 569 11.57 18.59 36.19
N GLU A 570 12.04 17.56 35.46
CA GLU A 570 12.94 16.54 36.01
C GLU A 570 14.27 17.16 36.48
N ASP A 571 14.92 17.97 35.62
CA ASP A 571 16.17 18.64 35.94
C ASP A 571 16.03 19.56 37.20
N VAL A 572 14.92 20.30 37.30
CA VAL A 572 14.62 21.17 38.48
C VAL A 572 14.38 20.32 39.73
N ASN A 573 13.70 19.18 39.61
CA ASN A 573 13.47 18.28 40.76
C ASN A 573 14.77 17.60 41.22
N GLU A 574 15.65 17.22 40.30
CA GLU A 574 16.97 16.69 40.66
C GLU A 574 17.83 17.73 41.39
N GLU A 575 17.84 18.97 40.89
CA GLU A 575 18.59 20.08 41.55
C GLU A 575 18.01 20.40 42.93
N LYS A 576 16.67 20.44 43.05
CA LYS A 576 15.98 20.64 44.32
C LYS A 576 16.33 19.53 45.33
N GLN A 577 16.35 18.26 44.88
CA GLN A 577 16.72 17.11 45.74
C GLN A 577 18.18 17.25 46.21
N ARG A 578 19.09 17.68 45.32
CA ARG A 578 20.47 17.88 45.63
C ARG A 578 20.68 18.95 46.71
N ILE A 579 19.97 20.08 46.62
CA ILE A 579 20.00 21.14 47.64
C ILE A 579 19.48 20.66 48.99
N ILE A 580 18.43 19.84 49.00
CA ILE A 580 17.86 19.24 50.23
C ILE A 580 18.87 18.25 50.87
N ASP A 581 19.55 17.44 50.06
CA ASP A 581 20.50 16.46 50.57
C ASP A 581 21.79 17.17 51.10
N GLU A 582 22.28 18.21 50.42
CA GLU A 582 23.39 19.05 50.92
C GLU A 582 23.01 19.73 52.25
N ALA A 583 21.79 20.25 52.35
CA ALA A 583 21.31 20.88 53.60
C ALA A 583 21.17 19.87 54.74
N ARG A 584 20.80 18.61 54.45
CA ARG A 584 20.78 17.52 55.47
C ARG A 584 22.17 17.16 55.97
N GLU A 585 23.17 17.04 55.08
CA GLU A 585 24.55 16.79 55.46
C GLU A 585 25.08 17.95 56.36
N GLU A 586 24.85 19.18 55.97
CA GLU A 586 25.27 20.35 56.79
C GLU A 586 24.57 20.39 58.16
N ILE A 587 23.31 19.98 58.27
CA ILE A 587 22.57 19.86 59.55
C ILE A 587 23.17 18.71 60.42
N GLU A 588 23.52 17.58 59.83
CA GLU A 588 24.15 16.46 60.54
C GLU A 588 25.53 16.83 61.08
N ASP A 589 26.34 17.60 60.30
CA ASP A 589 27.63 18.13 60.74
C ASP A 589 27.49 19.13 61.90
N ILE A 590 26.47 20.03 61.85
CA ILE A 590 26.15 20.94 62.94
C ILE A 590 25.77 20.16 64.21
N ILE A 591 24.91 19.16 64.09
CA ILE A 591 24.50 18.29 65.20
C ILE A 591 25.68 17.51 65.75
N GLY A 592 26.59 17.01 64.87
CA GLY A 592 27.83 16.33 65.24
C GLY A 592 28.74 17.23 66.07
N SER A 593 28.85 18.50 65.67
CA SER A 593 29.68 19.48 66.39
C SER A 593 29.15 19.92 67.79
N ILE A 594 27.83 19.77 68.00
CA ILE A 594 27.14 20.10 69.28
C ILE A 594 27.22 18.97 70.31
N LYS A 595 27.50 17.73 69.90
CA LYS A 595 27.57 16.55 70.82
C LYS A 595 28.86 16.40 71.62
N GLY A 596 29.83 17.31 71.56
CA GLY A 596 31.06 17.33 72.36
C GLY A 596 30.80 17.88 73.78
N GLU A 597 31.50 17.33 74.81
CA GLU A 597 31.30 17.59 76.25
C GLU A 597 31.58 19.02 76.75
N ASP A 598 31.98 20.01 75.91
CA ASP A 598 32.20 21.42 76.28
C ASP A 598 31.60 22.37 75.25
N VAL A 599 30.27 22.58 75.32
CA VAL A 599 29.57 23.48 74.37
C VAL A 599 29.43 24.90 74.97
N SER A 600 30.10 25.88 74.42
CA SER A 600 29.92 27.29 74.83
C SER A 600 28.65 27.90 74.26
N LEU A 601 28.08 28.89 74.99
CA LEU A 601 26.91 29.69 74.50
C LEU A 601 27.12 30.34 73.08
N LYS A 602 28.38 30.50 72.72
CA LYS A 602 28.81 31.04 71.45
C LYS A 602 28.64 30.03 70.29
N ASP A 603 28.91 28.76 70.58
CA ASP A 603 28.79 27.65 69.58
C ASP A 603 27.31 27.37 69.27
N VAL A 604 26.41 27.43 70.28
CA VAL A 604 24.98 27.29 70.11
C VAL A 604 24.40 28.44 69.30
N SER A 605 24.89 29.67 69.49
CA SER A 605 24.44 30.83 68.72
C SER A 605 24.91 30.76 67.21
N GLN A 606 26.12 30.27 66.97
CA GLN A 606 26.64 30.07 65.63
C GLN A 606 25.92 28.91 64.90
N ALA A 607 25.62 27.83 65.56
CA ALA A 607 24.83 26.72 65.00
C ALA A 607 23.39 27.20 64.67
N ARG A 608 22.75 28.02 65.49
CA ARG A 608 21.44 28.56 65.25
C ARG A 608 21.42 29.52 64.04
N ASN A 609 22.45 30.34 63.87
CA ASN A 609 22.56 31.22 62.70
C ASN A 609 22.80 30.44 61.41
N ARG A 610 23.59 29.35 61.42
CA ARG A 610 23.77 28.46 60.30
C ARG A 610 22.49 27.73 59.91
N ILE A 611 21.73 27.25 60.89
CA ILE A 611 20.42 26.60 60.62
C ILE A 611 19.45 27.61 59.99
N ASN A 612 19.39 28.85 60.45
CA ASN A 612 18.57 29.91 59.87
C ASN A 612 18.99 30.25 58.41
N GLU A 613 20.32 30.26 58.11
CA GLU A 613 20.83 30.43 56.74
C GLU A 613 20.48 29.26 55.80
N LEU A 614 20.39 28.04 56.36
CA LEU A 614 19.95 26.85 55.62
C LEU A 614 18.42 26.82 55.41
N GLU A 615 17.63 27.29 56.40
CA GLU A 615 16.19 27.48 56.22
C GLU A 615 15.89 28.53 55.13
N GLU A 616 16.65 29.66 55.05
CA GLU A 616 16.53 30.60 53.92
C GLU A 616 16.89 29.98 52.58
N LYS A 617 17.91 29.12 52.48
CA LYS A 617 18.27 28.42 51.23
C LYS A 617 17.22 27.41 50.80
N VAL A 618 16.62 26.68 51.73
CA VAL A 618 15.55 25.70 51.48
C VAL A 618 14.24 26.41 51.10
N ASP A 619 13.94 27.56 51.70
CA ASP A 619 12.79 28.39 51.34
C ASP A 619 12.94 28.98 49.93
N LEU A 620 14.15 29.41 49.52
CA LEU A 620 14.45 29.82 48.15
C LEU A 620 14.26 28.68 47.11
N ALA A 621 14.51 27.45 47.50
CA ALA A 621 14.26 26.27 46.64
C ALA A 621 12.75 25.93 46.50
N ASN A 622 11.90 26.49 47.34
CA ASN A 622 10.44 26.33 47.28
C ASN A 622 9.71 27.48 46.57
N TYR A 623 10.42 28.51 46.07
CA TYR A 623 9.85 29.67 45.38
C TYR A 623 9.99 29.55 43.87
N ASP A 624 8.90 29.78 43.24
CA ASP A 624 8.45 30.35 41.98
C ASP A 624 7.73 29.41 41.05
N GLU A 625 6.54 29.02 41.45
CA GLU A 625 5.48 28.83 40.44
C GLU A 625 4.73 30.17 40.33
N GLU A 626 5.02 30.94 39.28
CA GLU A 626 4.21 32.12 38.95
C GLU A 626 2.75 31.69 38.72
N ILE A 627 1.87 32.18 39.55
CA ILE A 627 0.43 31.88 39.51
C ILE A 627 -0.23 32.90 38.57
N TYR A 628 -0.94 32.35 37.55
CA TYR A 628 -1.69 33.14 36.57
C TYR A 628 -3.19 32.97 36.73
N ILE A 629 -3.97 33.91 36.18
CA ILE A 629 -5.43 33.77 36.10
C ILE A 629 -5.77 32.54 35.28
N GLY A 630 -6.57 31.62 35.85
CA GLY A 630 -6.96 30.35 35.23
C GLY A 630 -6.25 29.14 35.82
N ASP A 631 -5.16 29.31 36.57
CA ASP A 631 -4.47 28.19 37.23
C ASP A 631 -5.33 27.57 38.34
N TYR A 632 -5.18 26.26 38.54
CA TYR A 632 -5.80 25.57 39.66
C TYR A 632 -4.82 25.49 40.82
N VAL A 633 -5.26 26.01 41.99
CA VAL A 633 -4.38 26.22 43.15
C VAL A 633 -5.00 25.62 44.42
N SER A 634 -4.15 25.20 45.34
CA SER A 634 -4.58 24.82 46.72
C SER A 634 -4.14 25.85 47.71
N ILE A 635 -4.92 25.98 48.82
CA ILE A 635 -4.61 26.76 49.99
C ILE A 635 -4.43 25.74 51.13
N PRO A 636 -3.19 25.28 51.43
CA PRO A 636 -2.93 24.28 52.44
C PRO A 636 -3.46 24.60 53.84
N SER A 637 -3.42 25.90 54.20
CA SER A 637 -3.92 26.37 55.50
C SER A 637 -5.44 26.26 55.69
N LEU A 638 -6.21 26.05 54.61
CA LEU A 638 -7.67 25.97 54.63
C LEU A 638 -8.19 24.64 54.07
N ASP A 639 -7.27 23.75 53.65
CA ASP A 639 -7.58 22.48 52.96
C ASP A 639 -8.57 22.65 51.79
N MET A 640 -8.36 23.72 51.00
CA MET A 640 -9.24 24.12 49.92
C MET A 640 -8.47 24.21 48.61
N SER A 641 -9.13 23.91 47.51
CA SER A 641 -8.58 24.02 46.15
C SER A 641 -9.58 24.71 45.23
N GLY A 642 -9.06 25.43 44.21
CA GLY A 642 -9.92 26.15 43.30
C GLY A 642 -9.14 26.81 42.16
N ARG A 643 -9.86 27.44 41.26
CA ARG A 643 -9.26 28.13 40.09
C ARG A 643 -9.12 29.62 40.35
N VAL A 644 -7.97 30.20 40.03
CA VAL A 644 -7.71 31.63 40.13
C VAL A 644 -8.51 32.39 39.08
N ILE A 645 -9.40 33.26 39.49
CA ILE A 645 -10.26 34.08 38.61
C ILE A 645 -9.79 35.52 38.44
N ASP A 646 -9.04 36.04 39.41
CA ASP A 646 -8.53 37.41 39.37
C ASP A 646 -7.28 37.56 40.25
N ILE A 647 -6.32 38.39 39.83
CA ILE A 647 -5.10 38.72 40.61
C ILE A 647 -4.94 40.20 40.63
N SER A 648 -4.94 40.78 41.83
CA SER A 648 -4.76 42.24 42.06
C SER A 648 -3.62 42.48 43.05
N GLY A 649 -2.43 42.74 42.54
CA GLY A 649 -1.21 42.94 43.33
C GLY A 649 -0.82 41.68 44.12
N SER A 650 -0.73 41.74 45.43
CA SER A 650 -0.41 40.60 46.31
C SER A 650 -1.59 39.69 46.66
N LYS A 651 -2.80 40.02 46.19
CA LYS A 651 -4.03 39.27 46.47
C LYS A 651 -4.55 38.55 45.24
N ALA A 652 -5.05 37.33 45.40
CA ALA A 652 -5.71 36.56 44.37
C ALA A 652 -7.13 36.15 44.82
N ARG A 653 -8.04 36.11 43.85
CA ARG A 653 -9.40 35.63 44.03
C ARG A 653 -9.54 34.26 43.38
N ILE A 654 -10.01 33.28 44.13
CA ILE A 654 -10.10 31.90 43.71
C ILE A 654 -11.56 31.47 43.77
N ILE A 655 -11.99 30.65 42.84
CA ILE A 655 -13.30 29.98 42.84
C ILE A 655 -13.10 28.49 43.05
N ASP A 656 -13.75 27.90 44.02
CA ASP A 656 -13.74 26.45 44.25
C ASP A 656 -14.68 25.69 43.31
N ASP A 657 -14.61 24.36 43.33
CA ASP A 657 -15.46 23.52 42.49
C ASP A 657 -16.97 23.60 42.87
N SER A 658 -17.32 24.18 44.02
CA SER A 658 -18.68 24.45 44.44
C SER A 658 -19.21 25.81 43.97
N GLY A 659 -18.37 26.66 43.38
CA GLY A 659 -18.71 28.00 42.90
C GLY A 659 -18.57 29.12 43.95
N LEU A 660 -17.99 28.84 45.12
CA LEU A 660 -17.70 29.85 46.13
C LEU A 660 -16.39 30.59 45.82
N THR A 661 -16.37 31.89 46.03
CA THR A 661 -15.17 32.72 45.77
C THR A 661 -14.50 33.14 47.06
N PHE A 662 -13.17 33.02 47.10
CA PHE A 662 -12.32 33.39 48.24
C PHE A 662 -11.25 34.39 47.78
N ASN A 663 -10.91 35.33 48.68
CA ASN A 663 -9.78 36.24 48.49
C ASN A 663 -8.64 35.82 49.44
N THR A 664 -7.45 35.56 48.88
CA THR A 664 -6.29 35.20 49.67
C THR A 664 -5.03 35.89 49.13
N GLU A 665 -3.94 35.83 49.89
CA GLU A 665 -2.63 36.35 49.43
C GLU A 665 -1.99 35.38 48.48
N LYS A 666 -1.33 35.90 47.41
CA LYS A 666 -0.66 35.12 46.40
C LYS A 666 0.41 34.17 46.99
N SER A 667 1.06 34.59 48.08
CA SER A 667 2.09 33.84 48.81
C SER A 667 1.57 32.55 49.50
N LYS A 668 0.26 32.42 49.67
CA LYS A 668 -0.36 31.24 50.34
C LYS A 668 -0.94 30.25 49.36
N LEU A 669 -0.71 30.43 48.08
CA LEU A 669 -1.24 29.60 47.01
C LEU A 669 -0.17 28.64 46.48
N HIS A 670 -0.52 27.39 46.38
CA HIS A 670 0.30 26.37 45.71
C HIS A 670 -0.42 25.90 44.46
N LYS A 671 0.27 25.97 43.33
CA LYS A 671 -0.27 25.46 42.05
C LYS A 671 -0.37 23.95 42.11
N ILE A 672 -1.55 23.42 41.74
CA ILE A 672 -1.81 21.98 41.67
C ILE A 672 -2.43 21.65 40.30
N ASP A 673 -2.22 20.45 39.83
CA ASP A 673 -2.89 19.98 38.64
C ASP A 673 -4.40 19.90 38.89
N ALA A 674 -5.20 20.45 37.96
CA ALA A 674 -6.65 20.35 38.05
C ALA A 674 -7.07 18.87 38.10
N PRO A 675 -7.98 18.47 39.01
CA PRO A 675 -8.40 17.10 39.12
C PRO A 675 -8.96 16.64 37.78
N LYS A 676 -8.35 15.61 37.18
CA LYS A 676 -8.84 14.98 35.95
C LYS A 676 -10.24 14.45 36.24
N LYS A 677 -11.26 15.10 35.69
CA LYS A 677 -12.61 14.52 35.69
C LYS A 677 -12.52 13.11 35.09
N ARG A 678 -12.81 12.10 35.91
CA ARG A 678 -12.93 10.74 35.41
C ARG A 678 -14.05 10.71 34.37
N THR A 679 -13.66 10.77 33.11
CA THR A 679 -14.60 10.43 32.02
C THR A 679 -14.86 8.92 32.09
N VAL A 680 -16.07 8.58 32.47
CA VAL A 680 -16.60 7.24 32.30
C VAL A 680 -16.63 6.99 30.80
N LYS A 681 -15.79 6.06 30.34
CA LYS A 681 -15.83 5.58 28.96
C LYS A 681 -17.14 4.81 28.77
N HIS A 682 -18.13 5.45 28.17
CA HIS A 682 -19.18 4.74 27.49
C HIS A 682 -18.65 4.30 26.13
N SER A 683 -18.59 3.00 25.93
CA SER A 683 -18.35 2.38 24.63
C SER A 683 -19.51 2.74 23.71
N THR A 684 -19.28 3.63 22.77
CA THR A 684 -20.19 3.85 21.64
C THR A 684 -19.62 3.10 20.45
N ASN A 685 -20.36 2.11 19.98
CA ASN A 685 -20.19 1.53 18.66
C ASN A 685 -20.39 2.65 17.63
N GLU A 686 -19.34 3.00 16.91
CA GLU A 686 -19.41 3.88 15.74
C GLU A 686 -20.09 3.11 14.62
N ILE A 687 -21.27 3.59 14.23
CA ILE A 687 -21.83 3.34 12.90
C ILE A 687 -21.59 4.61 12.11
N ASP A 688 -20.63 4.52 11.19
CA ASP A 688 -20.25 5.56 10.25
C ASP A 688 -21.37 5.74 9.19
N LEU A 689 -21.99 6.90 9.18
CA LEU A 689 -22.86 7.35 8.10
C LEU A 689 -22.52 8.81 7.78
N SER A 690 -21.60 8.96 6.83
CA SER A 690 -21.24 10.22 6.20
C SER A 690 -22.46 10.82 5.47
N LEU A 691 -23.05 11.84 6.07
CA LEU A 691 -23.70 12.98 5.41
C LEU A 691 -23.90 14.05 6.49
N GLY A 692 -23.26 15.17 6.32
CA GLY A 692 -23.12 16.25 7.29
C GLY A 692 -24.42 16.64 7.99
N LEU A 693 -24.45 16.36 9.28
CA LEU A 693 -25.13 17.00 10.39
C LEU A 693 -25.19 15.97 11.53
N ASN A 694 -24.17 15.98 12.36
CA ASN A 694 -24.17 15.19 13.60
C ASN A 694 -25.15 15.84 14.60
N VAL A 695 -26.43 15.49 14.50
CA VAL A 695 -27.47 15.99 15.42
C VAL A 695 -27.56 15.01 16.58
N GLY A 696 -26.99 15.38 17.73
CA GLY A 696 -27.12 14.63 18.97
C GLY A 696 -28.55 14.72 19.54
N LEU A 697 -28.86 13.88 20.55
CA LEU A 697 -30.14 13.91 21.27
C LEU A 697 -30.29 15.14 22.19
N GLU A 698 -29.31 16.00 22.29
CA GLU A 698 -29.28 17.18 23.15
C GLU A 698 -28.72 18.40 22.39
N LEU A 699 -29.34 19.55 22.63
CA LEU A 699 -28.86 20.85 22.18
C LEU A 699 -28.53 21.71 23.44
N ASN A 700 -27.28 22.14 23.55
CA ASN A 700 -26.86 23.02 24.64
C ASN A 700 -26.81 24.47 24.14
N LEU A 701 -27.64 25.34 24.75
CA LEU A 701 -27.75 26.76 24.47
C LEU A 701 -27.06 27.65 25.52
N ILE A 702 -26.47 27.08 26.57
CA ILE A 702 -25.87 27.82 27.69
C ILE A 702 -24.72 28.68 27.15
N GLY A 703 -24.72 29.96 27.47
CA GLY A 703 -23.68 30.91 27.06
C GLY A 703 -23.90 31.57 25.71
N MET A 704 -24.93 31.18 24.94
CA MET A 704 -25.28 31.81 23.66
C MET A 704 -26.09 33.09 23.87
N ARG A 705 -25.97 34.04 22.94
CA ARG A 705 -26.88 35.19 22.84
C ARG A 705 -28.25 34.72 22.35
N VAL A 706 -29.32 35.45 22.72
CA VAL A 706 -30.71 35.02 22.44
C VAL A 706 -30.95 34.81 20.96
N GLU A 707 -30.42 35.65 20.07
CA GLU A 707 -30.57 35.53 18.62
C GLU A 707 -29.81 34.33 18.04
N GLU A 708 -28.60 34.08 18.53
CA GLU A 708 -27.78 32.93 18.12
C GLU A 708 -28.42 31.61 18.59
N ALA A 709 -28.91 31.58 19.82
CA ALA A 709 -29.62 30.44 20.40
C ALA A 709 -30.92 30.13 19.66
N GLN A 710 -31.65 31.14 19.21
CA GLN A 710 -32.87 30.97 18.43
C GLN A 710 -32.58 30.33 17.06
N ASN A 711 -31.55 30.79 16.36
CA ASN A 711 -31.15 30.23 15.07
C ASN A 711 -30.63 28.79 15.20
N ALA A 712 -29.87 28.49 16.25
CA ALA A 712 -29.40 27.14 16.57
C ALA A 712 -30.56 26.19 16.88
N LEU A 713 -31.55 26.66 17.66
CA LEU A 713 -32.74 25.92 18.03
C LEU A 713 -33.58 25.56 16.79
N ILE A 714 -33.82 26.51 15.88
CA ILE A 714 -34.59 26.28 14.65
C ILE A 714 -33.92 25.19 13.81
N LYS A 715 -32.64 25.33 13.51
CA LYS A 715 -31.86 24.36 12.73
C LYS A 715 -31.86 22.98 13.37
N TYR A 716 -31.73 22.92 14.70
CA TYR A 716 -31.70 21.67 15.43
C TYR A 716 -33.06 20.93 15.37
N ILE A 717 -34.18 21.64 15.62
CA ILE A 717 -35.53 21.06 15.55
C ILE A 717 -35.83 20.54 14.14
N ASP A 718 -35.49 21.30 13.08
CA ASP A 718 -35.68 20.86 11.70
C ASP A 718 -34.84 19.62 11.36
N SER A 719 -33.59 19.57 11.83
CA SER A 719 -32.74 18.40 11.68
C SER A 719 -33.25 17.17 12.45
N CYS A 720 -33.84 17.37 13.62
CA CYS A 720 -34.45 16.31 14.41
C CYS A 720 -35.71 15.76 13.73
N ARG A 721 -36.50 16.60 13.06
CA ARG A 721 -37.64 16.20 12.22
C ARG A 721 -37.22 15.32 11.06
N LEU A 722 -36.19 15.74 10.32
CA LEU A 722 -35.64 14.96 9.21
C LEU A 722 -35.14 13.59 9.65
N LYS A 723 -34.54 13.50 10.84
CA LYS A 723 -34.04 12.24 11.42
C LYS A 723 -35.09 11.44 12.18
N ARG A 724 -36.34 11.91 12.27
CA ARG A 724 -37.48 11.29 12.94
C ARG A 724 -37.19 10.93 14.41
N PHE A 725 -36.52 11.82 15.15
CA PHE A 725 -36.36 11.63 16.59
C PHE A 725 -37.70 11.66 17.30
N LYS A 726 -37.89 10.76 18.26
CA LYS A 726 -39.10 10.74 19.08
C LYS A 726 -39.04 11.77 20.20
N GLN A 727 -37.85 12.01 20.74
CA GLN A 727 -37.65 12.92 21.87
C GLN A 727 -36.22 13.49 21.82
N VAL A 728 -36.08 14.78 22.18
CA VAL A 728 -34.78 15.44 22.32
C VAL A 728 -34.76 16.40 23.49
N ARG A 729 -33.59 16.77 23.99
CA ARG A 729 -33.42 17.63 25.14
C ARG A 729 -32.73 18.95 24.76
N ILE A 730 -33.26 20.07 25.19
CA ILE A 730 -32.69 21.41 25.01
C ILE A 730 -32.27 21.96 26.34
N ILE A 731 -30.97 22.23 26.51
CA ILE A 731 -30.37 22.69 27.76
C ILE A 731 -30.14 24.21 27.63
N HIS A 732 -30.89 25.01 28.37
CA HIS A 732 -30.82 26.47 28.37
C HIS A 732 -30.33 27.08 29.70
N GLY A 733 -30.07 26.22 30.69
CA GLY A 733 -29.58 26.64 32.00
C GLY A 733 -30.62 27.36 32.87
N PHE A 734 -30.20 27.70 34.10
CA PHE A 734 -31.04 28.39 35.08
C PHE A 734 -30.89 29.92 35.04
N GLY A 735 -29.87 30.52 34.41
CA GLY A 735 -29.49 31.93 34.37
C GLY A 735 -30.64 32.96 34.49
N SER A 736 -30.65 34.05 33.74
CA SER A 736 -31.69 35.06 33.68
C SER A 736 -33.06 34.58 33.19
N GLY A 737 -33.14 33.31 32.73
CA GLY A 737 -34.34 32.72 32.14
C GLY A 737 -34.66 33.18 30.71
N ALA A 738 -33.85 34.04 30.10
CA ALA A 738 -34.08 34.59 28.76
C ALA A 738 -34.08 33.48 27.68
N LEU A 739 -33.11 32.55 27.72
CA LEU A 739 -33.00 31.44 26.78
C LEU A 739 -34.18 30.43 27.00
N ARG A 740 -34.56 30.16 28.22
CA ARG A 740 -35.72 29.31 28.51
C ARG A 740 -37.02 29.92 27.99
N LYS A 741 -37.20 31.25 28.13
CA LYS A 741 -38.36 31.97 27.63
C LYS A 741 -38.42 31.94 26.11
N MET A 742 -37.28 32.18 25.44
CA MET A 742 -37.15 32.14 23.99
C MET A 742 -37.42 30.71 23.46
N THR A 743 -36.81 29.68 24.06
CA THR A 743 -36.99 28.27 23.69
C THR A 743 -38.48 27.89 23.74
N ARG A 744 -39.17 28.20 24.84
CA ARG A 744 -40.61 27.88 24.98
C ARG A 744 -41.48 28.68 24.04
N ALA A 745 -41.22 29.96 23.83
CA ALA A 745 -41.93 30.79 22.90
C ALA A 745 -41.84 30.26 21.47
N TYR A 746 -40.66 29.77 21.05
CA TYR A 746 -40.51 29.12 19.76
C TYR A 746 -41.25 27.76 19.69
N LEU A 747 -41.17 26.92 20.71
CA LEU A 747 -41.84 25.62 20.71
C LEU A 747 -43.35 25.74 20.73
N ASP A 748 -43.93 26.80 21.33
CA ASP A 748 -45.36 27.10 21.34
C ASP A 748 -45.87 27.40 19.92
N THR A 749 -45.01 27.85 19.01
CA THR A 749 -45.40 28.12 17.61
C THR A 749 -45.48 26.83 16.76
N GLN A 750 -44.99 25.70 17.28
CA GLN A 750 -44.86 24.43 16.53
C GLN A 750 -46.04 23.49 16.92
N LYS A 751 -46.92 23.18 15.97
CA LYS A 751 -48.13 22.35 16.20
C LYS A 751 -47.85 20.86 16.26
N ASP A 752 -46.74 20.40 15.76
CA ASP A 752 -46.28 19.02 15.67
C ASP A 752 -45.41 18.57 16.86
N LEU A 753 -45.20 19.44 17.84
CA LEU A 753 -44.36 19.19 19.00
C LEU A 753 -45.17 19.34 20.29
N THR A 754 -44.74 18.60 21.31
CA THR A 754 -45.09 18.85 22.70
C THR A 754 -43.81 18.94 23.52
N TYR A 755 -43.84 19.71 24.62
CA TYR A 755 -42.66 19.82 25.47
C TYR A 755 -43.04 19.84 26.97
N ARG A 756 -42.06 19.42 27.80
CA ARG A 756 -42.15 19.50 29.26
C ARG A 756 -40.84 20.00 29.86
N ALA A 757 -40.86 20.42 31.08
CA ALA A 757 -39.61 20.67 31.79
C ALA A 757 -38.87 19.33 32.02
N GLY A 758 -37.55 19.36 32.04
CA GLY A 758 -36.74 18.21 32.42
C GLY A 758 -37.01 17.80 33.86
N ASP A 759 -36.96 16.52 34.16
CA ASP A 759 -36.96 16.01 35.56
C ASP A 759 -35.57 16.09 36.19
N GLY A 760 -35.41 15.60 37.44
CA GLY A 760 -34.14 15.72 38.16
C GLY A 760 -32.93 15.08 37.47
N SER A 761 -33.16 14.03 36.69
CA SER A 761 -32.11 13.32 35.91
C SER A 761 -31.83 13.95 34.55
N GLU A 762 -32.76 14.78 34.06
CA GLU A 762 -32.70 15.44 32.73
C GLU A 762 -32.22 16.91 32.79
N GLY A 763 -31.76 17.40 33.93
CA GLY A 763 -31.30 18.78 34.16
C GLY A 763 -32.36 19.72 34.77
N GLY A 764 -33.50 19.20 35.25
CA GLY A 764 -34.51 19.94 35.97
C GLY A 764 -35.06 21.15 35.21
N GLY A 765 -35.33 22.24 35.92
CA GLY A 765 -35.84 23.49 35.33
C GLY A 765 -34.86 24.20 34.40
N GLY A 766 -33.59 23.73 34.27
CA GLY A 766 -32.57 24.23 33.33
C GLY A 766 -32.61 23.57 31.96
N ALA A 767 -33.48 22.58 31.74
CA ALA A 767 -33.68 21.89 30.49
C ALA A 767 -35.14 21.81 30.09
N THR A 768 -35.40 21.72 28.80
CA THR A 768 -36.71 21.47 28.20
C THR A 768 -36.65 20.23 27.33
N VAL A 769 -37.49 19.26 27.57
CA VAL A 769 -37.61 18.03 26.80
C VAL A 769 -38.69 18.23 25.74
N VAL A 770 -38.35 18.04 24.48
CA VAL A 770 -39.21 18.18 23.31
C VAL A 770 -39.58 16.81 22.78
N ILE A 771 -40.88 16.56 22.58
CA ILE A 771 -41.43 15.27 22.09
C ILE A 771 -42.10 15.57 20.74
N PHE A 772 -41.67 14.85 19.72
CA PHE A 772 -42.24 14.92 18.37
C PHE A 772 -43.47 14.00 18.30
N LYS A 773 -44.57 14.50 17.72
CA LYS A 773 -45.83 13.75 17.55
C LYS A 773 -45.75 12.77 16.38
#